data_93f84066520e29bae7c7f5a424949c64
#
_entry.id   93f84066520e29bae7c7f5a424949c64
#
_cell.length_a   1.000
_cell.length_b   1.000
_cell.length_c   1.000
_cell.angle_alpha   90.00
_cell.angle_beta   90.00
_cell.angle_gamma   90.00
#
_symmetry.space_group_name_H-M   'P 1'
#
loop_
_entity.id
_entity.type
_entity.pdbx_description
1 polymer ?
#
loop_
_entity_poly.entity_id
_entity_poly.type
_entity_poly.pdbx_seq_one_letter_code
_entity_poly.pdbx_strand_id
1 'polypeptide(L)'
;MAGLNTSVQYIKGIGEARAKALEKLGITTLRELIGFFPRRYEDRSVIYPITELPVGETACCRAMIAGAPTSRRITGGRTVVKVRAVDDTGVLDVTFFNQAYRQQSLHVGESFVFCGKVEGNLLRRQMINPLMEPEGQHQLTGRIMPVYPLTRGVSQLLLQKAMRQGLDECRELMPDVLPDQVRMAHQLCYVNYAYENIHFPTSFEALGQAHRRLVFEELFLVTCGLHLLRSRRVDVAGPVCRAADMQPFYDALPFPLTGAQKKAIGDAVADMTSARPMNRLCQGDVGSGKTMVAAACVWFAAQSGWQSALMAPTEILARQHYENLAPLFDRFGIPCALLTGSTKARERRAVLEGLADGSIGLCIGTHALLTEDVQYQKLGLVITDEQHRFGVAQRSALGQKAENPHMLVLSATPIPRTLALIIYGDLDVSIINELPPGRQKVDTFAVDERYRARLNGFIRKQVAEGHQVFIVCPLVGDGDELPDERKAVTAYAKALQEKTFPDLRIAVLHGKMKAREKESVMAAFAAGETDILVSTTVVEVGVDVPNATLMVVENAERFGLSQLHQLRGRVGRGKAKSYCVLVAQGGGEETKRRLKALTDTNDGFKIAEEDLKLRGPGDFFGQRQHGLPMLQIADLNCDMLLLEEAQSAARALLAQDDQLTAPEHRKLRERIEELFEVNAEGLN
;
A
#
# COMPACT_ATOMS: atom_id res chain seq x y z
N MET A 1 -38.94 13.49 -9.48
CA MET A 1 -38.20 13.53 -8.21
C MET A 1 -36.71 13.40 -8.52
N ALA A 2 -35.88 14.20 -7.91
CA ALA A 2 -34.45 14.07 -8.06
C ALA A 2 -34.01 12.70 -7.52
N GLY A 3 -33.19 11.97 -8.25
CA GLY A 3 -32.56 10.72 -7.78
C GLY A 3 -31.13 10.97 -7.37
N LEU A 4 -30.49 10.04 -6.68
CA LEU A 4 -29.05 10.13 -6.30
C LEU A 4 -28.12 10.37 -7.52
N ASN A 5 -28.52 9.92 -8.69
CA ASN A 5 -27.77 10.09 -9.95
C ASN A 5 -28.13 11.40 -10.69
N THR A 6 -28.92 12.29 -10.08
CA THR A 6 -29.22 13.62 -10.67
C THR A 6 -27.94 14.46 -10.72
N SER A 7 -27.72 15.17 -11.84
CA SER A 7 -26.55 16.02 -12.01
C SER A 7 -26.54 17.19 -11.01
N VAL A 8 -25.36 17.49 -10.45
CA VAL A 8 -25.14 18.60 -9.50
C VAL A 8 -25.45 19.99 -10.10
N GLN A 9 -25.53 20.12 -11.42
CA GLN A 9 -25.87 21.40 -12.05
C GLN A 9 -27.30 21.87 -11.72
N TYR A 10 -28.18 20.99 -11.26
CA TYR A 10 -29.55 21.33 -10.84
C TYR A 10 -29.64 21.87 -9.41
N ILE A 11 -28.53 21.79 -8.64
CA ILE A 11 -28.44 22.39 -7.30
C ILE A 11 -28.47 23.92 -7.45
N LYS A 12 -29.28 24.58 -6.65
CA LYS A 12 -29.40 26.06 -6.64
C LYS A 12 -28.03 26.72 -6.44
N GLY A 13 -27.63 27.51 -7.40
CA GLY A 13 -26.35 28.22 -7.40
C GLY A 13 -25.19 27.47 -8.07
N ILE A 14 -25.40 26.26 -8.60
CA ILE A 14 -24.44 25.56 -9.44
C ILE A 14 -24.92 25.62 -10.89
N GLY A 15 -24.37 26.58 -11.64
CA GLY A 15 -24.55 26.63 -13.10
C GLY A 15 -23.48 25.81 -13.81
N GLU A 16 -23.58 25.72 -15.15
CA GLU A 16 -22.71 24.88 -16.00
C GLU A 16 -21.20 25.07 -15.74
N ALA A 17 -20.73 26.31 -15.58
CA ALA A 17 -19.31 26.61 -15.31
C ALA A 17 -18.83 26.06 -13.96
N ARG A 18 -19.70 26.08 -12.94
CA ARG A 18 -19.37 25.51 -11.61
C ARG A 18 -19.48 24.00 -11.61
N ALA A 19 -20.44 23.43 -12.33
CA ALA A 19 -20.55 21.98 -12.52
C ALA A 19 -19.29 21.42 -13.19
N LYS A 20 -18.78 22.06 -14.28
CA LYS A 20 -17.49 21.72 -14.90
C LYS A 20 -16.28 21.86 -13.95
N ALA A 21 -16.35 22.78 -12.98
CA ALA A 21 -15.30 22.89 -11.98
C ALA A 21 -15.38 21.79 -10.93
N LEU A 22 -16.59 21.36 -10.53
CA LEU A 22 -16.83 20.23 -9.62
C LEU A 22 -16.45 18.89 -10.27
N GLU A 23 -16.67 18.72 -11.55
CA GLU A 23 -16.24 17.53 -12.31
C GLU A 23 -14.75 17.24 -12.18
N LYS A 24 -13.90 18.28 -12.08
CA LYS A 24 -12.46 18.13 -11.79
C LYS A 24 -12.15 17.55 -10.41
N LEU A 25 -13.12 17.58 -9.51
CA LEU A 25 -13.07 16.94 -8.18
C LEU A 25 -13.77 15.56 -8.18
N GLY A 26 -14.22 15.08 -9.33
CA GLY A 26 -14.98 13.84 -9.45
C GLY A 26 -16.44 13.97 -9.02
N ILE A 27 -16.99 15.20 -8.99
CA ILE A 27 -18.36 15.47 -8.52
C ILE A 27 -19.23 15.86 -9.73
N THR A 28 -20.08 14.94 -10.18
CA THR A 28 -21.02 15.13 -11.31
C THR A 28 -22.48 14.92 -10.90
N THR A 29 -22.70 14.06 -9.89
CA THR A 29 -24.02 13.66 -9.37
C THR A 29 -24.21 14.04 -7.90
N LEU A 30 -25.48 14.00 -7.42
CA LEU A 30 -25.79 14.19 -6.00
C LEU A 30 -25.12 13.13 -5.13
N ARG A 31 -25.04 11.88 -5.59
CA ARG A 31 -24.36 10.77 -4.88
C ARG A 31 -22.87 11.10 -4.65
N GLU A 32 -22.19 11.54 -5.70
CA GLU A 32 -20.77 11.90 -5.62
C GLU A 32 -20.55 13.15 -4.77
N LEU A 33 -21.50 14.08 -4.79
CA LEU A 33 -21.43 15.26 -3.92
C LEU A 33 -21.50 14.87 -2.46
N ILE A 34 -22.51 14.11 -2.01
CA ILE A 34 -22.63 13.69 -0.62
C ILE A 34 -21.57 12.68 -0.18
N GLY A 35 -20.95 11.97 -1.13
CA GLY A 35 -19.79 11.11 -0.92
C GLY A 35 -18.45 11.85 -0.94
N PHE A 36 -18.43 13.15 -1.19
CA PHE A 36 -17.22 13.96 -1.17
C PHE A 36 -16.91 14.45 0.25
N PHE A 37 -16.17 13.64 1.00
CA PHE A 37 -15.94 13.86 2.43
C PHE A 37 -14.96 15.00 2.73
N PRO A 38 -15.11 15.70 3.88
CA PRO A 38 -14.19 16.72 4.33
C PRO A 38 -12.79 16.13 4.62
N ARG A 39 -11.75 16.88 4.29
CA ARG A 39 -10.37 16.52 4.61
C ARG A 39 -10.03 16.70 6.08
N ARG A 40 -10.64 17.71 6.73
CA ARG A 40 -10.43 18.06 8.14
C ARG A 40 -11.61 18.89 8.63
N TYR A 41 -11.64 19.12 9.94
CA TYR A 41 -12.64 19.94 10.59
C TYR A 41 -11.97 21.08 11.36
N GLU A 42 -12.63 22.23 11.38
CA GLU A 42 -12.22 23.39 12.18
C GLU A 42 -13.27 23.60 13.27
N ASP A 43 -12.83 23.54 14.52
CA ASP A 43 -13.71 23.87 15.65
C ASP A 43 -13.90 25.39 15.72
N ARG A 44 -15.10 25.84 15.39
CA ARG A 44 -15.53 27.22 15.51
C ARG A 44 -16.68 27.38 16.51
N SER A 45 -16.95 26.32 17.30
CA SER A 45 -18.02 26.30 18.32
C SER A 45 -17.60 27.06 19.57
N VAL A 46 -16.30 27.08 19.86
CA VAL A 46 -15.76 27.78 21.04
C VAL A 46 -15.41 29.23 20.71
N ILE A 47 -16.01 30.14 21.41
CA ILE A 47 -15.71 31.61 21.35
C ILE A 47 -14.85 31.93 22.54
N TYR A 48 -13.58 32.30 22.30
CA TYR A 48 -12.61 32.66 23.32
C TYR A 48 -12.68 34.15 23.66
N PRO A 49 -12.42 34.52 24.90
CA PRO A 49 -12.00 35.88 25.23
C PRO A 49 -10.70 36.23 24.49
N ILE A 50 -10.52 37.51 24.11
CA ILE A 50 -9.33 37.93 23.35
C ILE A 50 -8.02 37.56 24.05
N THR A 51 -7.95 37.68 25.37
CA THR A 51 -6.75 37.33 26.16
C THR A 51 -6.45 35.84 26.18
N GLU A 52 -7.44 34.98 25.96
CA GLU A 52 -7.29 33.51 25.96
C GLU A 52 -7.10 32.92 24.56
N LEU A 53 -7.13 33.74 23.51
CA LEU A 53 -6.92 33.25 22.13
C LEU A 53 -5.58 32.50 21.99
N PRO A 54 -5.57 31.26 21.53
CA PRO A 54 -4.34 30.46 21.35
C PRO A 54 -3.51 31.01 20.18
N VAL A 55 -2.29 31.44 20.45
CA VAL A 55 -1.39 31.98 19.40
C VAL A 55 -0.87 30.86 18.53
N GLY A 56 -0.95 31.04 17.21
CA GLY A 56 -0.52 30.05 16.20
C GLY A 56 -1.64 29.15 15.69
N GLU A 57 -2.78 29.11 16.37
CA GLU A 57 -3.94 28.28 16.03
C GLU A 57 -5.08 29.10 15.40
N THR A 58 -6.04 28.43 14.79
CA THR A 58 -7.29 29.08 14.31
C THR A 58 -8.32 29.05 15.43
N ALA A 59 -8.77 30.21 15.85
CA ALA A 59 -9.76 30.34 16.92
C ALA A 59 -10.77 31.45 16.61
N CYS A 60 -11.90 31.41 17.31
CA CYS A 60 -12.96 32.43 17.19
C CYS A 60 -13.03 33.26 18.45
N CYS A 61 -13.24 34.59 18.31
CA CYS A 61 -13.55 35.48 19.40
C CYS A 61 -14.69 36.44 19.02
N ARG A 62 -15.43 36.89 20.03
CA ARG A 62 -16.42 37.96 19.88
C ARG A 62 -15.75 39.28 20.27
N ALA A 63 -15.87 40.28 19.40
CA ALA A 63 -15.31 41.60 19.68
C ALA A 63 -16.11 42.70 18.98
N MET A 64 -16.15 43.84 19.63
CA MET A 64 -16.79 45.08 19.16
C MET A 64 -15.75 45.95 18.45
N ILE A 65 -16.11 46.57 17.34
CA ILE A 65 -15.25 47.53 16.65
C ILE A 65 -15.03 48.79 17.53
N ALA A 66 -13.80 49.00 17.99
CA ALA A 66 -13.45 50.08 18.90
C ALA A 66 -13.00 51.37 18.20
N GLY A 67 -12.62 51.30 16.94
CA GLY A 67 -12.14 52.47 16.19
C GLY A 67 -12.48 52.39 14.71
N ALA A 68 -12.57 53.55 14.05
CA ALA A 68 -12.85 53.60 12.61
C ALA A 68 -11.81 52.84 11.80
N PRO A 69 -12.22 52.02 10.83
CA PRO A 69 -11.30 51.30 9.96
C PRO A 69 -10.39 52.23 9.16
N THR A 70 -9.10 51.97 9.16
CA THR A 70 -8.11 52.75 8.40
C THR A 70 -7.69 51.97 7.17
N SER A 71 -7.71 52.61 5.99
CA SER A 71 -7.30 52.00 4.73
C SER A 71 -6.02 52.67 4.21
N ARG A 72 -5.06 51.84 3.76
CA ARG A 72 -3.81 52.32 3.15
C ARG A 72 -3.47 51.46 1.92
N ARG A 73 -3.06 52.11 0.84
CA ARG A 73 -2.43 51.43 -0.29
C ARG A 73 -0.95 51.19 0.00
N ILE A 74 -0.50 49.95 -0.24
CA ILE A 74 0.90 49.57 -0.12
C ILE A 74 1.52 49.30 -1.49
N THR A 75 2.86 49.19 -1.53
CA THR A 75 3.64 48.90 -2.73
C THR A 75 3.08 47.68 -3.44
N GLY A 76 2.90 47.75 -4.75
CA GLY A 76 2.28 46.67 -5.57
C GLY A 76 0.76 46.77 -5.72
N GLY A 77 0.14 47.94 -5.42
CA GLY A 77 -1.29 48.21 -5.68
C GLY A 77 -2.26 47.51 -4.73
N ARG A 78 -1.77 46.85 -3.67
CA ARG A 78 -2.61 46.18 -2.67
C ARG A 78 -3.17 47.15 -1.65
N THR A 79 -4.44 46.98 -1.29
CA THR A 79 -5.09 47.73 -0.24
C THR A 79 -5.06 46.96 1.07
N VAL A 80 -4.71 47.63 2.16
CA VAL A 80 -4.74 47.08 3.52
C VAL A 80 -5.74 47.87 4.35
N VAL A 81 -6.72 47.21 4.91
CA VAL A 81 -7.66 47.81 5.88
C VAL A 81 -7.32 47.25 7.24
N LYS A 82 -7.06 48.14 8.20
CA LYS A 82 -6.82 47.79 9.60
C LYS A 82 -7.97 48.28 10.46
N VAL A 83 -8.40 47.43 11.38
CA VAL A 83 -9.42 47.77 12.38
C VAL A 83 -9.00 47.22 13.72
N ARG A 84 -9.37 47.89 14.77
CA ARG A 84 -9.18 47.45 16.15
C ARG A 84 -10.51 47.04 16.72
N ALA A 85 -10.57 45.81 17.22
CA ALA A 85 -11.73 45.28 17.91
C ALA A 85 -11.38 44.98 19.38
N VAL A 86 -12.35 45.07 20.26
CA VAL A 86 -12.17 44.90 21.71
C VAL A 86 -13.29 44.02 22.28
N ASP A 87 -12.96 43.32 23.34
CA ASP A 87 -13.91 42.75 24.30
C ASP A 87 -13.57 43.22 25.72
N ASP A 88 -14.24 42.66 26.72
CA ASP A 88 -13.99 43.03 28.13
C ASP A 88 -12.60 42.62 28.63
N THR A 89 -11.87 41.79 27.88
CA THR A 89 -10.60 41.21 28.29
C THR A 89 -9.39 41.79 27.57
N GLY A 90 -9.54 42.24 26.32
CA GLY A 90 -8.39 42.69 25.57
C GLY A 90 -8.70 43.35 24.22
N VAL A 91 -7.63 43.51 23.43
CA VAL A 91 -7.65 44.17 22.13
C VAL A 91 -7.18 43.18 21.03
N LEU A 92 -7.91 43.12 19.93
CA LEU A 92 -7.58 42.38 18.73
C LEU A 92 -7.28 43.34 17.58
N ASP A 93 -6.09 43.26 16.99
CA ASP A 93 -5.77 43.99 15.76
C ASP A 93 -6.18 43.10 14.55
N VAL A 94 -7.11 43.57 13.75
CA VAL A 94 -7.60 42.86 12.55
C VAL A 94 -7.08 43.55 11.30
N THR A 95 -6.49 42.78 10.39
CA THR A 95 -5.95 43.28 9.13
C THR A 95 -6.59 42.54 7.94
N PHE A 96 -7.19 43.30 7.00
CA PHE A 96 -7.75 42.80 5.78
C PHE A 96 -6.89 43.23 4.57
N PHE A 97 -6.44 42.28 3.77
CA PHE A 97 -5.73 42.53 2.50
C PHE A 97 -6.68 42.45 1.33
N ASN A 98 -6.61 43.42 0.41
CA ASN A 98 -7.41 43.51 -0.82
C ASN A 98 -8.95 43.52 -0.59
N GLN A 99 -9.41 43.97 0.57
CA GLN A 99 -10.82 44.06 0.92
C GLN A 99 -11.21 45.51 1.24
N ALA A 100 -11.00 46.44 0.29
CA ALA A 100 -11.26 47.87 0.48
C ALA A 100 -12.71 48.16 0.93
N TYR A 101 -13.68 47.37 0.51
CA TYR A 101 -15.08 47.48 0.88
C TYR A 101 -15.31 47.40 2.41
N ARG A 102 -14.41 46.74 3.14
CA ARG A 102 -14.48 46.59 4.60
C ARG A 102 -14.42 47.95 5.32
N GLN A 103 -13.78 48.95 4.73
CA GLN A 103 -13.73 50.27 5.30
C GLN A 103 -15.12 50.92 5.43
N GLN A 104 -16.00 50.64 4.48
CA GLN A 104 -17.37 51.18 4.47
C GLN A 104 -18.37 50.27 5.18
N SER A 105 -18.10 48.98 5.35
CA SER A 105 -19.01 48.03 5.93
C SER A 105 -18.81 47.78 7.44
N LEU A 106 -17.81 48.38 8.06
CA LEU A 106 -17.50 48.21 9.48
C LEU A 106 -17.70 49.54 10.22
N HIS A 107 -18.59 49.55 11.22
CA HIS A 107 -18.87 50.75 12.00
C HIS A 107 -18.48 50.56 13.46
N VAL A 108 -18.03 51.64 14.09
CA VAL A 108 -17.68 51.64 15.51
C VAL A 108 -18.92 51.32 16.34
N GLY A 109 -18.77 50.41 17.31
CA GLY A 109 -19.84 49.94 18.18
C GLY A 109 -20.54 48.68 17.70
N GLU A 110 -20.28 48.23 16.45
CA GLU A 110 -20.82 46.94 15.96
C GLU A 110 -20.01 45.77 16.51
N SER A 111 -20.72 44.69 16.90
CA SER A 111 -20.14 43.46 17.41
C SER A 111 -20.13 42.37 16.33
N PHE A 112 -18.97 41.71 16.19
CA PHE A 112 -18.75 40.64 15.27
C PHE A 112 -18.09 39.44 15.96
N VAL A 113 -18.30 38.26 15.41
CA VAL A 113 -17.47 37.09 15.69
C VAL A 113 -16.38 37.00 14.61
N PHE A 114 -15.14 37.09 15.03
CA PHE A 114 -13.95 36.94 14.18
C PHE A 114 -13.41 35.52 14.34
N CYS A 115 -13.14 34.86 13.24
CA CYS A 115 -12.56 33.53 13.23
C CYS A 115 -11.39 33.46 12.26
N GLY A 116 -10.19 33.16 12.73
CA GLY A 116 -8.99 33.15 11.93
C GLY A 116 -7.77 32.66 12.70
N LYS A 117 -6.64 32.55 11.98
CA LYS A 117 -5.37 32.24 12.62
C LYS A 117 -4.95 33.40 13.53
N VAL A 118 -4.69 33.08 14.79
CA VAL A 118 -4.25 34.03 15.78
C VAL A 118 -2.74 34.21 15.69
N GLU A 119 -2.31 35.42 15.41
CA GLU A 119 -0.88 35.78 15.35
C GLU A 119 -0.54 36.78 16.46
N GLY A 120 0.74 37.08 16.66
CA GLY A 120 1.23 38.00 17.65
C GLY A 120 1.81 37.36 18.90
N ASN A 121 1.59 37.95 20.06
CA ASN A 121 2.08 37.47 21.35
C ASN A 121 1.00 37.59 22.43
N LEU A 122 1.34 37.26 23.68
CA LEU A 122 0.41 37.27 24.80
C LEU A 122 -0.20 38.68 25.10
N LEU A 123 0.50 39.76 24.72
CA LEU A 123 0.07 41.12 24.96
C LEU A 123 -0.65 41.77 23.77
N ARG A 124 -0.42 41.23 22.57
CA ARG A 124 -0.97 41.78 21.34
C ARG A 124 -1.39 40.65 20.40
N ARG A 125 -2.68 40.43 20.31
CA ARG A 125 -3.29 39.47 19.39
C ARG A 125 -3.62 40.14 18.08
N GLN A 126 -3.38 39.46 16.98
CA GLN A 126 -3.78 39.91 15.64
C GLN A 126 -4.35 38.77 14.81
N MET A 127 -5.25 39.12 13.90
CA MET A 127 -5.77 38.18 12.87
C MET A 127 -5.64 38.85 11.50
N ILE A 128 -5.22 38.05 10.52
CA ILE A 128 -5.09 38.48 9.13
C ILE A 128 -6.19 37.79 8.30
N ASN A 129 -6.98 38.62 7.58
CA ASN A 129 -8.12 38.16 6.78
C ASN A 129 -9.04 37.17 7.52
N PRO A 130 -9.44 37.43 8.79
CA PRO A 130 -10.35 36.55 9.49
C PRO A 130 -11.69 36.49 8.76
N LEU A 131 -12.35 35.35 8.89
CA LEU A 131 -13.78 35.26 8.66
C LEU A 131 -14.46 36.11 9.71
N MET A 132 -15.51 36.84 9.33
CA MET A 132 -16.28 37.60 10.27
C MET A 132 -17.77 37.51 9.98
N GLU A 133 -18.53 37.45 11.03
CA GLU A 133 -19.98 37.31 11.00
C GLU A 133 -20.59 38.24 12.04
N PRO A 134 -21.66 39.01 11.73
CA PRO A 134 -22.37 39.79 12.70
C PRO A 134 -22.83 38.96 13.88
N GLU A 135 -22.80 39.47 15.08
CA GLU A 135 -23.30 38.80 16.26
C GLU A 135 -24.77 38.38 16.09
N GLY A 136 -25.09 37.12 16.46
CA GLY A 136 -26.42 36.54 16.28
C GLY A 136 -26.66 35.82 14.96
N GLN A 137 -25.74 35.86 13.99
CA GLN A 137 -25.78 35.06 12.79
C GLN A 137 -24.83 33.88 12.96
N HIS A 138 -25.34 32.65 13.10
CA HIS A 138 -24.54 31.43 13.32
C HIS A 138 -24.36 30.60 12.05
N GLN A 139 -24.01 31.23 10.90
CA GLN A 139 -23.80 30.50 9.63
C GLN A 139 -22.38 29.97 9.50
N LEU A 140 -21.36 30.71 9.99
CA LEU A 140 -19.93 30.38 9.85
C LEU A 140 -19.24 30.12 11.18
N THR A 141 -19.89 30.50 12.31
CA THR A 141 -19.35 30.39 13.67
C THR A 141 -20.33 29.65 14.56
N GLY A 142 -19.91 29.24 15.75
CA GLY A 142 -20.74 28.51 16.72
C GLY A 142 -20.96 27.04 16.36
N ARG A 143 -20.15 26.45 15.46
CA ARG A 143 -20.23 25.07 15.02
C ARG A 143 -18.89 24.52 14.55
N ILE A 144 -18.79 23.19 14.45
CA ILE A 144 -17.66 22.51 13.83
C ILE A 144 -17.85 22.61 12.31
N MET A 145 -16.87 23.17 11.60
CA MET A 145 -16.94 23.43 10.16
C MET A 145 -16.12 22.43 9.36
N PRO A 146 -16.72 21.79 8.34
CA PRO A 146 -16.00 20.91 7.43
C PRO A 146 -15.11 21.73 6.48
N VAL A 147 -13.89 21.23 6.23
CA VAL A 147 -12.95 21.78 5.25
C VAL A 147 -12.75 20.76 4.12
N TYR A 148 -13.25 21.10 2.94
CA TYR A 148 -13.15 20.25 1.75
C TYR A 148 -11.91 20.55 0.92
N PRO A 149 -11.38 19.58 0.15
CA PRO A 149 -10.44 19.85 -0.92
C PRO A 149 -11.07 20.78 -1.96
N LEU A 150 -10.29 21.72 -2.48
CA LEU A 150 -10.79 22.72 -3.43
C LEU A 150 -10.08 22.65 -4.78
N THR A 151 -10.75 23.16 -5.81
CA THR A 151 -10.18 23.41 -7.13
C THR A 151 -10.44 24.86 -7.55
N ARG A 152 -9.76 25.31 -8.60
CA ARG A 152 -9.94 26.68 -9.13
C ARG A 152 -11.41 26.89 -9.58
N GLY A 153 -12.04 27.90 -9.02
CA GLY A 153 -13.44 28.28 -9.29
C GLY A 153 -14.47 27.75 -8.30
N VAL A 154 -14.05 26.93 -7.31
CA VAL A 154 -14.91 26.42 -6.23
C VAL A 154 -14.41 26.95 -4.90
N SER A 155 -15.29 27.56 -4.09
CA SER A 155 -14.97 28.03 -2.75
C SER A 155 -15.56 27.11 -1.67
N GLN A 156 -14.99 27.12 -0.44
CA GLN A 156 -15.54 26.36 0.69
C GLN A 156 -17.03 26.66 0.92
N LEU A 157 -17.39 27.94 0.93
CA LEU A 157 -18.77 28.38 1.15
C LEU A 157 -19.74 27.84 0.07
N LEU A 158 -19.29 27.82 -1.19
CA LEU A 158 -20.10 27.26 -2.29
C LEU A 158 -20.32 25.77 -2.06
N LEU A 159 -19.25 25.03 -1.74
CA LEU A 159 -19.30 23.59 -1.55
C LEU A 159 -20.16 23.22 -0.33
N GLN A 160 -20.00 23.94 0.78
CA GLN A 160 -20.82 23.75 1.98
C GLN A 160 -22.31 24.00 1.71
N LYS A 161 -22.66 25.05 0.95
CA LYS A 161 -24.06 25.32 0.57
C LYS A 161 -24.63 24.24 -0.35
N ALA A 162 -23.83 23.81 -1.32
CA ALA A 162 -24.21 22.74 -2.23
C ALA A 162 -24.42 21.42 -1.47
N MET A 163 -23.51 21.12 -0.53
CA MET A 163 -23.61 19.93 0.33
C MET A 163 -24.87 19.94 1.19
N ARG A 164 -25.19 21.06 1.85
CA ARG A 164 -26.41 21.20 2.64
C ARG A 164 -27.65 20.92 1.81
N GLN A 165 -27.74 21.54 0.64
CA GLN A 165 -28.87 21.33 -0.28
C GLN A 165 -28.89 19.90 -0.80
N GLY A 166 -27.74 19.31 -1.16
CA GLY A 166 -27.67 17.93 -1.62
C GLY A 166 -28.16 16.93 -0.56
N LEU A 167 -27.76 17.13 0.72
CA LEU A 167 -28.25 16.30 1.83
C LEU A 167 -29.76 16.43 2.05
N ASP A 168 -30.30 17.66 1.97
CA ASP A 168 -31.73 17.88 2.12
C ASP A 168 -32.53 17.19 1.00
N GLU A 169 -32.04 17.24 -0.25
CA GLU A 169 -32.65 16.56 -1.40
C GLU A 169 -32.49 15.02 -1.35
N CYS A 170 -31.41 14.52 -0.78
CA CYS A 170 -31.10 13.08 -0.70
C CYS A 170 -31.65 12.39 0.55
N ARG A 171 -32.18 13.10 1.53
CA ARG A 171 -32.54 12.58 2.85
C ARG A 171 -33.45 11.34 2.80
N GLU A 172 -34.43 11.32 1.91
CA GLU A 172 -35.37 10.20 1.74
C GLU A 172 -34.90 9.18 0.68
N LEU A 173 -33.82 9.49 -0.03
CA LEU A 173 -33.32 8.69 -1.13
C LEU A 173 -32.17 7.76 -0.74
N MET A 174 -31.55 7.97 0.43
CA MET A 174 -30.44 7.15 0.93
C MET A 174 -30.97 5.91 1.63
N PRO A 175 -30.93 4.73 0.98
CA PRO A 175 -31.29 3.49 1.65
C PRO A 175 -30.18 3.12 2.63
N ASP A 176 -30.54 2.67 3.82
CA ASP A 176 -29.56 1.96 4.66
C ASP A 176 -29.28 0.61 4.01
N VAL A 177 -28.02 0.38 3.64
CA VAL A 177 -27.57 -0.83 2.95
C VAL A 177 -27.10 -1.90 3.93
N LEU A 178 -26.77 -1.51 5.17
CA LEU A 178 -26.41 -2.48 6.21
C LEU A 178 -27.68 -3.17 6.74
N PRO A 179 -27.68 -4.50 6.81
CA PRO A 179 -28.74 -5.23 7.49
C PRO A 179 -28.89 -4.76 8.95
N ASP A 180 -30.13 -4.63 9.44
CA ASP A 180 -30.39 -4.15 10.80
C ASP A 180 -29.68 -4.97 11.89
N GLN A 181 -29.55 -6.29 11.68
CA GLN A 181 -28.81 -7.15 12.60
C GLN A 181 -27.34 -6.73 12.73
N VAL A 182 -26.67 -6.44 11.59
CA VAL A 182 -25.28 -5.98 11.57
C VAL A 182 -25.17 -4.60 12.23
N ARG A 183 -26.07 -3.68 11.84
CA ARG A 183 -26.09 -2.32 12.39
C ARG A 183 -26.23 -2.30 13.91
N MET A 184 -27.18 -3.09 14.46
CA MET A 184 -27.45 -3.18 15.90
C MET A 184 -26.32 -3.88 16.65
N ALA A 185 -25.81 -5.01 16.12
CA ALA A 185 -24.73 -5.78 16.77
C ALA A 185 -23.44 -4.94 16.93
N HIS A 186 -23.16 -4.04 15.97
CA HIS A 186 -21.99 -3.20 15.97
C HIS A 186 -22.24 -1.77 16.45
N GLN A 187 -23.46 -1.49 17.01
CA GLN A 187 -23.85 -0.19 17.57
C GLN A 187 -23.62 0.97 16.59
N LEU A 188 -23.96 0.77 15.32
CA LEU A 188 -23.78 1.77 14.27
C LEU A 188 -25.02 2.66 14.14
N CYS A 189 -24.82 3.95 13.93
CA CYS A 189 -25.90 4.91 13.70
C CYS A 189 -26.56 4.69 12.31
N TYR A 190 -27.72 5.29 12.11
CA TYR A 190 -28.41 5.29 10.81
C TYR A 190 -27.64 6.08 9.75
N VAL A 191 -27.79 5.68 8.50
CA VAL A 191 -27.07 6.28 7.36
C VAL A 191 -27.31 7.79 7.24
N ASN A 192 -28.56 8.25 7.42
CA ASN A 192 -28.89 9.69 7.36
C ASN A 192 -28.18 10.49 8.46
N TYR A 193 -28.13 9.95 9.69
CA TYR A 193 -27.40 10.55 10.79
C TYR A 193 -25.90 10.63 10.48
N ALA A 194 -25.34 9.59 9.86
CA ALA A 194 -23.93 9.55 9.51
C ALA A 194 -23.58 10.60 8.45
N TYR A 195 -24.33 10.70 7.36
CA TYR A 195 -24.09 11.71 6.33
C TYR A 195 -24.34 13.13 6.84
N GLU A 196 -25.33 13.35 7.69
CA GLU A 196 -25.56 14.68 8.30
C GLU A 196 -24.36 15.11 9.16
N ASN A 197 -23.88 14.22 10.06
CA ASN A 197 -22.83 14.55 11.02
C ASN A 197 -21.41 14.42 10.47
N ILE A 198 -21.18 13.74 9.35
CA ILE A 198 -19.88 13.79 8.69
C ILE A 198 -19.67 15.11 7.95
N HIS A 199 -20.73 15.74 7.44
CA HIS A 199 -20.65 17.03 6.74
C HIS A 199 -20.91 18.21 7.64
N PHE A 200 -21.82 18.10 8.61
CA PHE A 200 -22.23 19.16 9.53
C PHE A 200 -22.35 18.65 10.96
N PRO A 201 -21.22 18.29 11.59
CA PRO A 201 -21.24 17.66 12.90
C PRO A 201 -21.82 18.60 13.97
N THR A 202 -22.69 18.05 14.79
CA THR A 202 -23.24 18.76 15.96
C THR A 202 -22.26 18.75 17.13
N SER A 203 -21.40 17.73 17.22
CA SER A 203 -20.32 17.58 18.19
C SER A 203 -19.23 16.68 17.63
N PHE A 204 -18.04 16.65 18.24
CA PHE A 204 -16.98 15.69 17.89
C PHE A 204 -17.38 14.25 18.18
N GLU A 205 -18.23 14.00 19.15
CA GLU A 205 -18.78 12.68 19.43
C GLU A 205 -19.69 12.22 18.28
N ALA A 206 -20.62 13.06 17.84
CA ALA A 206 -21.47 12.80 16.69
C ALA A 206 -20.67 12.57 15.40
N LEU A 207 -19.59 13.35 15.19
CA LEU A 207 -18.65 13.17 14.11
C LEU A 207 -17.96 11.80 14.19
N GLY A 208 -17.51 11.38 15.38
CA GLY A 208 -16.88 10.07 15.59
C GLY A 208 -17.83 8.92 15.29
N GLN A 209 -19.10 9.02 15.71
CA GLN A 209 -20.12 8.03 15.41
C GLN A 209 -20.42 7.96 13.90
N ALA A 210 -20.53 9.10 13.24
CA ALA A 210 -20.73 9.18 11.80
C ALA A 210 -19.57 8.59 11.01
N HIS A 211 -18.33 8.94 11.36
CA HIS A 211 -17.11 8.40 10.76
C HIS A 211 -17.03 6.88 10.94
N ARG A 212 -17.22 6.36 12.16
CA ARG A 212 -17.25 4.93 12.46
C ARG A 212 -18.27 4.19 11.57
N ARG A 213 -19.46 4.76 11.42
CA ARG A 213 -20.53 4.15 10.61
C ARG A 213 -20.16 4.06 9.13
N LEU A 214 -19.63 5.12 8.55
CA LEU A 214 -19.32 5.18 7.12
C LEU A 214 -18.10 4.35 6.77
N VAL A 215 -17.05 4.38 7.61
CA VAL A 215 -15.85 3.54 7.46
C VAL A 215 -16.20 2.06 7.57
N PHE A 216 -16.99 1.67 8.58
CA PHE A 216 -17.45 0.29 8.73
C PHE A 216 -18.22 -0.19 7.49
N GLU A 217 -19.16 0.63 7.01
CA GLU A 217 -19.97 0.30 5.82
C GLU A 217 -19.06 0.10 4.59
N GLU A 218 -18.15 1.01 4.34
CA GLU A 218 -17.26 0.93 3.18
C GLU A 218 -16.42 -0.36 3.21
N LEU A 219 -15.81 -0.68 4.36
CA LEU A 219 -15.00 -1.88 4.54
C LEU A 219 -15.82 -3.18 4.49
N PHE A 220 -17.05 -3.14 5.02
CA PHE A 220 -18.01 -4.25 4.98
C PHE A 220 -18.45 -4.55 3.55
N LEU A 221 -18.82 -3.52 2.77
CA LEU A 221 -19.20 -3.64 1.36
C LEU A 221 -18.08 -4.23 0.51
N VAL A 222 -16.84 -3.74 0.71
CA VAL A 222 -15.67 -4.27 0.00
C VAL A 222 -15.45 -5.74 0.36
N THR A 223 -15.55 -6.11 1.63
CA THR A 223 -15.35 -7.49 2.09
C THR A 223 -16.41 -8.43 1.52
N CYS A 224 -17.68 -8.06 1.56
CA CYS A 224 -18.77 -8.84 0.98
C CYS A 224 -18.63 -8.95 -0.54
N GLY A 225 -18.29 -7.85 -1.22
CA GLY A 225 -18.10 -7.85 -2.68
C GLY A 225 -16.97 -8.76 -3.14
N LEU A 226 -15.85 -8.75 -2.42
CA LEU A 226 -14.73 -9.67 -2.69
C LEU A 226 -15.15 -11.13 -2.51
N HIS A 227 -15.98 -11.43 -1.51
CA HIS A 227 -16.52 -12.77 -1.32
C HIS A 227 -17.42 -13.17 -2.49
N LEU A 228 -18.35 -12.31 -2.91
CA LEU A 228 -19.22 -12.59 -4.07
C LEU A 228 -18.45 -12.77 -5.37
N LEU A 229 -17.37 -12.02 -5.60
CA LEU A 229 -16.49 -12.23 -6.74
C LEU A 229 -15.78 -13.58 -6.70
N ARG A 230 -15.38 -14.04 -5.52
CA ARG A 230 -14.81 -15.38 -5.32
C ARG A 230 -15.84 -16.46 -5.61
N SER A 231 -17.05 -16.33 -5.07
CA SER A 231 -18.09 -17.33 -5.24
C SER A 231 -18.60 -17.44 -6.68
N ARG A 232 -18.59 -16.37 -7.48
CA ARG A 232 -18.87 -16.43 -8.93
C ARG A 232 -17.87 -17.30 -9.72
N ARG A 233 -16.64 -17.44 -9.24
CA ARG A 233 -15.63 -18.35 -9.82
C ARG A 233 -15.84 -19.83 -9.44
N VAL A 234 -16.75 -20.09 -8.50
CA VAL A 234 -17.03 -21.43 -7.98
C VAL A 234 -17.71 -22.34 -9.01
N ASP A 235 -18.40 -21.78 -9.99
CA ASP A 235 -19.08 -22.54 -11.05
C ASP A 235 -18.13 -23.05 -12.15
N VAL A 236 -16.82 -22.79 -12.00
CA VAL A 236 -15.82 -23.18 -12.97
C VAL A 236 -15.06 -24.40 -12.44
N ALA A 237 -15.21 -25.54 -13.11
CA ALA A 237 -14.46 -26.75 -12.77
C ALA A 237 -12.96 -26.56 -13.06
N GLY A 238 -12.12 -26.94 -12.11
CA GLY A 238 -10.67 -26.98 -12.23
C GLY A 238 -10.11 -28.41 -12.28
N PRO A 239 -8.79 -28.56 -12.45
CA PRO A 239 -8.13 -29.86 -12.35
C PRO A 239 -8.25 -30.39 -10.91
N VAL A 240 -8.82 -31.57 -10.73
CA VAL A 240 -8.93 -32.18 -9.40
C VAL A 240 -7.76 -33.15 -9.22
N CYS A 241 -6.94 -32.88 -8.19
CA CYS A 241 -5.87 -33.81 -7.82
C CYS A 241 -6.40 -34.94 -6.92
N ARG A 242 -5.93 -36.15 -7.15
CA ARG A 242 -6.25 -37.28 -6.30
C ARG A 242 -5.55 -37.12 -4.95
N ALA A 243 -6.23 -37.49 -3.87
CA ALA A 243 -5.60 -37.53 -2.57
C ALA A 243 -4.38 -38.44 -2.56
N ALA A 244 -3.24 -37.95 -2.13
CA ALA A 244 -2.00 -38.69 -2.01
C ALA A 244 -1.36 -38.41 -0.64
N ASP A 245 -0.67 -39.41 -0.09
CA ASP A 245 0.09 -39.23 1.14
C ASP A 245 1.31 -38.33 0.87
N MET A 246 1.46 -37.27 1.64
CA MET A 246 2.58 -36.32 1.53
C MET A 246 3.86 -36.83 2.22
N GLN A 247 3.81 -37.93 2.96
CA GLN A 247 4.96 -38.42 3.73
C GLN A 247 6.18 -38.73 2.85
N PRO A 248 6.04 -39.40 1.66
CA PRO A 248 7.18 -39.65 0.77
C PRO A 248 7.90 -38.36 0.32
N PHE A 249 7.16 -37.25 0.13
CA PHE A 249 7.76 -35.97 -0.18
C PHE A 249 8.51 -35.41 1.02
N TYR A 250 7.93 -35.45 2.23
CA TYR A 250 8.57 -34.97 3.45
C TYR A 250 9.86 -35.72 3.78
N ASP A 251 9.88 -37.04 3.58
CA ASP A 251 11.04 -37.88 3.86
C ASP A 251 12.19 -37.66 2.86
N ALA A 252 11.89 -37.20 1.64
CA ALA A 252 12.91 -36.88 0.63
C ALA A 252 13.63 -35.54 0.88
N LEU A 253 13.11 -34.69 1.76
CA LEU A 253 13.71 -33.38 2.05
C LEU A 253 14.95 -33.52 2.94
N PRO A 254 16.03 -32.73 2.72
CA PRO A 254 17.24 -32.77 3.50
C PRO A 254 17.09 -32.09 4.88
N PHE A 255 15.93 -31.54 5.19
CA PHE A 255 15.62 -30.82 6.44
C PHE A 255 14.12 -30.97 6.77
N PRO A 256 13.74 -30.90 8.05
CA PRO A 256 12.34 -30.92 8.44
C PRO A 256 11.65 -29.60 8.11
N LEU A 257 10.39 -29.69 7.67
CA LEU A 257 9.54 -28.52 7.46
C LEU A 257 9.03 -27.96 8.79
N THR A 258 8.85 -26.63 8.85
CA THR A 258 8.22 -25.96 9.98
C THR A 258 6.72 -26.24 10.07
N GLY A 259 6.11 -25.99 11.23
CA GLY A 259 4.66 -26.13 11.41
C GLY A 259 3.87 -25.26 10.45
N ALA A 260 4.31 -24.00 10.25
CA ALA A 260 3.68 -23.07 9.32
C ALA A 260 3.78 -23.52 7.85
N GLN A 261 4.92 -24.09 7.44
CA GLN A 261 5.08 -24.66 6.09
C GLN A 261 4.15 -25.86 5.88
N LYS A 262 4.10 -26.81 6.83
CA LYS A 262 3.18 -27.98 6.76
C LYS A 262 1.72 -27.53 6.69
N LYS A 263 1.34 -26.52 7.45
CA LYS A 263 0.00 -25.94 7.40
C LYS A 263 -0.31 -25.34 6.03
N ALA A 264 0.61 -24.52 5.48
CA ALA A 264 0.44 -23.91 4.15
C ALA A 264 0.33 -24.98 3.04
N ILE A 265 1.10 -26.08 3.14
CA ILE A 265 0.98 -27.24 2.24
C ILE A 265 -0.38 -27.90 2.41
N GLY A 266 -0.83 -28.16 3.63
CA GLY A 266 -2.13 -28.75 3.93
C GLY A 266 -3.29 -27.92 3.37
N ASP A 267 -3.24 -26.59 3.53
CA ASP A 267 -4.21 -25.67 2.95
C ASP A 267 -4.25 -25.78 1.41
N ALA A 268 -3.07 -25.80 0.75
CA ALA A 268 -2.97 -25.89 -0.70
C ALA A 268 -3.45 -27.27 -1.23
N VAL A 269 -3.08 -28.36 -0.56
CA VAL A 269 -3.52 -29.73 -0.89
C VAL A 269 -5.05 -29.85 -0.75
N ALA A 270 -5.64 -29.28 0.30
CA ALA A 270 -7.08 -29.28 0.46
C ALA A 270 -7.79 -28.55 -0.70
N ASP A 271 -7.25 -27.41 -1.14
CA ASP A 271 -7.77 -26.72 -2.32
C ASP A 271 -7.63 -27.56 -3.60
N MET A 272 -6.46 -28.17 -3.84
CA MET A 272 -6.17 -28.92 -5.04
C MET A 272 -6.97 -30.24 -5.14
N THR A 273 -7.46 -30.75 -4.02
CA THR A 273 -8.36 -31.93 -3.98
C THR A 273 -9.83 -31.55 -4.14
N SER A 274 -10.16 -30.27 -4.02
CA SER A 274 -11.52 -29.78 -4.23
C SER A 274 -11.87 -29.69 -5.71
N ALA A 275 -13.16 -29.61 -6.04
CA ALA A 275 -13.62 -29.39 -7.41
C ALA A 275 -13.31 -27.95 -7.92
N ARG A 276 -12.87 -27.07 -7.03
CA ARG A 276 -12.59 -25.66 -7.33
C ARG A 276 -11.10 -25.47 -7.61
N PRO A 277 -10.73 -24.66 -8.61
CA PRO A 277 -9.32 -24.35 -8.83
C PRO A 277 -8.77 -23.55 -7.64
N MET A 278 -7.65 -23.99 -7.08
CA MET A 278 -6.92 -23.24 -6.06
C MET A 278 -6.53 -21.85 -6.60
N ASN A 279 -6.75 -20.81 -5.82
CA ASN A 279 -6.22 -19.47 -6.08
C ASN A 279 -5.65 -18.92 -4.77
N ARG A 280 -4.37 -19.22 -4.48
CA ARG A 280 -3.78 -19.06 -3.15
C ARG A 280 -2.52 -18.21 -3.15
N LEU A 281 -2.45 -17.26 -2.23
CA LEU A 281 -1.24 -16.51 -1.89
C LEU A 281 -0.51 -17.20 -0.72
N CYS A 282 0.70 -17.66 -0.96
CA CYS A 282 1.61 -18.11 0.09
C CYS A 282 2.58 -16.97 0.45
N GLN A 283 2.35 -16.36 1.59
CA GLN A 283 3.09 -15.21 2.07
C GLN A 283 4.03 -15.61 3.21
N GLY A 284 5.24 -15.07 3.19
CA GLY A 284 6.21 -15.31 4.26
C GLY A 284 7.47 -14.47 4.06
N ASP A 285 8.22 -14.29 5.11
CA ASP A 285 9.46 -13.53 5.09
C ASP A 285 10.48 -14.07 4.08
N VAL A 286 11.49 -13.27 3.76
CA VAL A 286 12.61 -13.71 2.91
C VAL A 286 13.28 -14.92 3.57
N GLY A 287 13.35 -16.04 2.81
CA GLY A 287 13.93 -17.31 3.30
C GLY A 287 13.07 -18.09 4.30
N SER A 288 11.77 -17.82 4.40
CA SER A 288 10.82 -18.67 5.17
C SER A 288 10.55 -20.02 4.52
N GLY A 289 11.12 -20.29 3.33
CA GLY A 289 10.97 -21.56 2.63
C GLY A 289 9.71 -21.71 1.80
N LYS A 290 9.14 -20.62 1.27
CA LYS A 290 7.99 -20.61 0.34
C LYS A 290 8.19 -21.54 -0.86
N THR A 291 9.42 -21.62 -1.38
CA THR A 291 9.78 -22.50 -2.49
C THR A 291 9.51 -23.98 -2.19
N MET A 292 9.63 -24.40 -0.91
CA MET A 292 9.33 -25.78 -0.53
C MET A 292 7.82 -26.07 -0.49
N VAL A 293 7.00 -25.06 -0.17
CA VAL A 293 5.53 -25.17 -0.31
C VAL A 293 5.17 -25.32 -1.78
N ALA A 294 5.78 -24.54 -2.67
CA ALA A 294 5.59 -24.66 -4.11
C ALA A 294 6.03 -26.03 -4.62
N ALA A 295 7.19 -26.54 -4.18
CA ALA A 295 7.68 -27.86 -4.53
C ALA A 295 6.71 -28.99 -4.08
N ALA A 296 6.14 -28.88 -2.89
CA ALA A 296 5.13 -29.81 -2.39
C ALA A 296 3.88 -29.84 -3.29
N CYS A 297 3.40 -28.66 -3.70
CA CYS A 297 2.26 -28.55 -4.63
C CYS A 297 2.58 -29.15 -6.01
N VAL A 298 3.79 -28.92 -6.56
CA VAL A 298 4.25 -29.53 -7.82
C VAL A 298 4.27 -31.05 -7.72
N TRP A 299 4.87 -31.57 -6.65
CA TRP A 299 4.91 -33.01 -6.41
C TRP A 299 3.49 -33.62 -6.34
N PHE A 300 2.61 -32.94 -5.60
CA PHE A 300 1.22 -33.38 -5.43
C PHE A 300 0.43 -33.35 -6.75
N ALA A 301 0.59 -32.30 -7.58
CA ALA A 301 -0.01 -32.25 -8.92
C ALA A 301 0.47 -33.39 -9.83
N ALA A 302 1.77 -33.66 -9.80
CA ALA A 302 2.39 -34.71 -10.59
C ALA A 302 1.87 -36.11 -10.23
N GLN A 303 1.49 -36.40 -8.97
CA GLN A 303 0.86 -37.66 -8.56
C GLN A 303 -0.48 -37.89 -9.28
N SER A 304 -1.10 -36.86 -9.81
CA SER A 304 -2.34 -36.90 -10.58
C SER A 304 -2.12 -36.79 -12.09
N GLY A 305 -0.86 -36.77 -12.54
CA GLY A 305 -0.47 -36.63 -13.94
C GLY A 305 -0.63 -35.22 -14.50
N TRP A 306 -0.70 -34.18 -13.62
CA TRP A 306 -0.75 -32.78 -14.04
C TRP A 306 0.66 -32.22 -14.19
N GLN A 307 0.85 -31.39 -15.23
CA GLN A 307 2.04 -30.57 -15.41
C GLN A 307 1.97 -29.30 -14.59
N SER A 308 3.12 -28.77 -14.24
CA SER A 308 3.25 -27.52 -13.46
C SER A 308 4.14 -26.50 -14.18
N ALA A 309 3.79 -25.23 -14.05
CA ALA A 309 4.60 -24.09 -14.50
C ALA A 309 5.01 -23.21 -13.31
N LEU A 310 6.31 -22.90 -13.18
CA LEU A 310 6.82 -21.95 -12.19
C LEU A 310 7.45 -20.76 -12.89
N MET A 311 6.83 -19.60 -12.73
CA MET A 311 7.29 -18.34 -13.32
C MET A 311 8.07 -17.51 -12.31
N ALA A 312 9.30 -17.14 -12.65
CA ALA A 312 10.16 -16.25 -11.88
C ALA A 312 10.37 -14.90 -12.61
N PRO A 313 10.55 -13.78 -11.90
CA PRO A 313 10.66 -12.46 -12.51
C PRO A 313 11.95 -12.24 -13.31
N THR A 314 12.99 -13.01 -13.05
CA THR A 314 14.29 -12.89 -13.72
C THR A 314 14.87 -14.24 -14.09
N GLU A 315 15.74 -14.26 -15.10
CA GLU A 315 16.42 -15.49 -15.55
C GLU A 315 17.30 -16.09 -14.46
N ILE A 316 17.95 -15.26 -13.65
CA ILE A 316 18.79 -15.71 -12.54
C ILE A 316 17.95 -16.49 -11.51
N LEU A 317 16.79 -15.96 -11.13
CA LEU A 317 15.88 -16.66 -10.21
C LEU A 317 15.31 -17.94 -10.82
N ALA A 318 14.92 -17.91 -12.10
CA ALA A 318 14.42 -19.09 -12.79
C ALA A 318 15.49 -20.21 -12.80
N ARG A 319 16.74 -19.86 -13.08
CA ARG A 319 17.89 -20.79 -13.06
C ARG A 319 18.13 -21.33 -11.64
N GLN A 320 18.11 -20.46 -10.63
CA GLN A 320 18.27 -20.86 -9.23
C GLN A 320 17.17 -21.81 -8.77
N HIS A 321 15.90 -21.54 -9.12
CA HIS A 321 14.82 -22.47 -8.86
C HIS A 321 15.03 -23.81 -9.55
N TYR A 322 15.48 -23.80 -10.81
CA TYR A 322 15.77 -25.02 -11.55
C TYR A 322 16.87 -25.84 -10.89
N GLU A 323 18.01 -25.21 -10.56
CA GLU A 323 19.15 -25.86 -9.92
C GLU A 323 18.80 -26.46 -8.54
N ASN A 324 17.90 -25.81 -7.80
CA ASN A 324 17.47 -26.27 -6.48
C ASN A 324 16.39 -27.37 -6.56
N LEU A 325 15.47 -27.30 -7.54
CA LEU A 325 14.29 -28.16 -7.58
C LEU A 325 14.49 -29.39 -8.48
N ALA A 326 15.23 -29.30 -9.59
CA ALA A 326 15.43 -30.43 -10.50
C ALA A 326 16.04 -31.63 -9.79
N PRO A 327 17.10 -31.54 -8.96
CA PRO A 327 17.65 -32.69 -8.24
C PRO A 327 16.67 -33.33 -7.24
N LEU A 328 15.75 -32.54 -6.69
CA LEU A 328 14.70 -33.04 -5.81
C LEU A 328 13.67 -33.85 -6.60
N PHE A 329 13.22 -33.30 -7.73
CA PHE A 329 12.19 -33.91 -8.55
C PHE A 329 12.69 -35.10 -9.35
N ASP A 330 13.98 -35.17 -9.70
CA ASP A 330 14.60 -36.37 -10.32
C ASP A 330 14.44 -37.60 -9.44
N ARG A 331 14.46 -37.48 -8.11
CA ARG A 331 14.20 -38.58 -7.17
C ARG A 331 12.80 -39.16 -7.30
N PHE A 332 11.84 -38.38 -7.78
CA PHE A 332 10.45 -38.77 -7.97
C PHE A 332 10.11 -39.08 -9.44
N GLY A 333 11.09 -39.03 -10.33
CA GLY A 333 10.87 -39.25 -11.75
C GLY A 333 10.03 -38.18 -12.41
N ILE A 334 10.09 -36.92 -11.91
CA ILE A 334 9.40 -35.78 -12.49
C ILE A 334 10.41 -34.92 -13.26
N PRO A 335 10.44 -35.02 -14.61
CA PRO A 335 11.38 -34.25 -15.41
C PRO A 335 11.13 -32.75 -15.35
N CYS A 336 12.20 -31.99 -15.12
CA CYS A 336 12.17 -30.55 -15.04
C CYS A 336 12.84 -29.90 -16.25
N ALA A 337 12.32 -28.78 -16.71
CA ALA A 337 12.93 -27.99 -17.78
C ALA A 337 13.03 -26.50 -17.39
N LEU A 338 14.04 -25.83 -17.97
CA LEU A 338 14.26 -24.38 -17.84
C LEU A 338 13.98 -23.68 -19.17
N LEU A 339 13.08 -22.69 -19.16
CA LEU A 339 12.71 -21.90 -20.34
C LEU A 339 12.82 -20.41 -20.05
N THR A 340 13.84 -19.77 -20.63
CA THR A 340 14.11 -18.34 -20.46
C THR A 340 14.32 -17.68 -21.83
N GLY A 341 14.47 -16.35 -21.87
CA GLY A 341 14.79 -15.62 -23.09
C GLY A 341 16.17 -15.98 -23.67
N SER A 342 17.09 -16.45 -22.84
CA SER A 342 18.45 -16.86 -23.26
C SER A 342 18.56 -18.34 -23.65
N THR A 343 17.49 -19.14 -23.55
CA THR A 343 17.47 -20.58 -23.93
C THR A 343 17.74 -20.74 -25.42
N LYS A 344 18.72 -21.57 -25.76
CA LYS A 344 19.13 -21.79 -27.15
C LYS A 344 18.00 -22.45 -27.97
N ALA A 345 17.95 -22.14 -29.25
CA ALA A 345 16.85 -22.60 -30.13
C ALA A 345 16.65 -24.13 -30.15
N ARG A 346 17.73 -24.91 -30.08
CA ARG A 346 17.64 -26.38 -30.03
C ARG A 346 17.06 -26.85 -28.69
N GLU A 347 17.52 -26.30 -27.58
CA GLU A 347 17.03 -26.63 -26.24
C GLU A 347 15.55 -26.17 -26.09
N ARG A 348 15.23 -24.97 -26.59
CA ARG A 348 13.87 -24.46 -26.60
C ARG A 348 12.93 -25.44 -27.32
N ARG A 349 13.30 -25.91 -28.50
CA ARG A 349 12.47 -26.85 -29.26
C ARG A 349 12.22 -28.15 -28.47
N ALA A 350 13.25 -28.74 -27.87
CA ALA A 350 13.10 -29.92 -27.05
C ALA A 350 12.18 -29.70 -25.83
N VAL A 351 12.26 -28.54 -25.20
CA VAL A 351 11.37 -28.17 -24.09
C VAL A 351 9.93 -28.04 -24.58
N LEU A 352 9.69 -27.36 -25.71
CA LEU A 352 8.34 -27.20 -26.27
C LEU A 352 7.71 -28.55 -26.65
N GLU A 353 8.47 -29.45 -27.28
CA GLU A 353 8.04 -30.81 -27.60
C GLU A 353 7.69 -31.58 -26.31
N GLY A 354 8.55 -31.55 -25.31
CA GLY A 354 8.33 -32.27 -24.04
C GLY A 354 7.20 -31.71 -23.19
N LEU A 355 6.83 -30.41 -23.35
CA LEU A 355 5.63 -29.85 -22.72
C LEU A 355 4.36 -30.32 -23.44
N ALA A 356 4.39 -30.33 -24.77
CA ALA A 356 3.26 -30.72 -25.59
C ALA A 356 2.94 -32.24 -25.53
N ASP A 357 3.94 -33.08 -25.35
CA ASP A 357 3.76 -34.54 -25.20
C ASP A 357 3.59 -35.01 -23.75
N GLY A 358 3.79 -34.10 -22.78
CA GLY A 358 3.63 -34.37 -21.35
C GLY A 358 4.84 -35.05 -20.69
N SER A 359 5.96 -35.21 -21.38
CA SER A 359 7.18 -35.80 -20.81
C SER A 359 7.88 -34.91 -19.82
N ILE A 360 7.63 -33.58 -19.83
CA ILE A 360 8.10 -32.62 -18.84
C ILE A 360 6.99 -32.36 -17.83
N GLY A 361 7.24 -32.66 -16.54
CA GLY A 361 6.30 -32.46 -15.44
C GLY A 361 6.34 -31.08 -14.84
N LEU A 362 7.52 -30.40 -14.81
CA LEU A 362 7.69 -29.04 -14.30
C LEU A 362 8.51 -28.20 -15.29
N CYS A 363 7.94 -27.11 -15.73
CA CYS A 363 8.67 -26.08 -16.48
C CYS A 363 8.88 -24.84 -15.62
N ILE A 364 10.15 -24.47 -15.43
CA ILE A 364 10.55 -23.26 -14.70
C ILE A 364 11.03 -22.24 -15.72
N GLY A 365 10.59 -20.99 -15.61
CA GLY A 365 11.01 -19.97 -16.57
C GLY A 365 10.62 -18.55 -16.18
N THR A 366 10.82 -17.66 -17.15
CA THR A 366 10.42 -16.25 -17.03
C THR A 366 9.16 -15.98 -17.87
N HIS A 367 8.95 -14.75 -18.30
CA HIS A 367 7.90 -14.41 -19.27
C HIS A 367 7.95 -15.22 -20.57
N ALA A 368 9.05 -15.94 -20.84
CA ALA A 368 9.13 -16.87 -21.95
C ALA A 368 8.07 -18.00 -21.90
N LEU A 369 7.54 -18.30 -20.70
CA LEU A 369 6.44 -19.25 -20.52
C LEU A 369 5.10 -18.73 -21.07
N LEU A 370 4.97 -17.41 -21.29
CA LEU A 370 3.75 -16.77 -21.76
C LEU A 370 3.60 -16.77 -23.29
N THR A 371 4.69 -17.04 -24.02
CA THR A 371 4.68 -17.00 -25.50
C THR A 371 3.73 -18.03 -26.08
N GLU A 372 3.07 -17.72 -27.19
CA GLU A 372 2.00 -18.55 -27.79
C GLU A 372 2.44 -19.94 -28.18
N ASP A 373 3.73 -20.13 -28.51
CA ASP A 373 4.32 -21.41 -28.89
C ASP A 373 4.49 -22.38 -27.72
N VAL A 374 4.37 -21.93 -26.47
CA VAL A 374 4.40 -22.79 -25.28
C VAL A 374 3.01 -23.44 -25.09
N GLN A 375 2.91 -24.71 -25.32
CA GLN A 375 1.68 -25.49 -25.13
C GLN A 375 1.94 -26.64 -24.17
N TYR A 376 1.04 -26.84 -23.22
CA TYR A 376 1.10 -27.96 -22.28
C TYR A 376 0.07 -29.02 -22.65
N GLN A 377 0.40 -30.28 -22.44
CA GLN A 377 -0.55 -31.35 -22.62
C GLN A 377 -1.65 -31.32 -21.54
N LYS A 378 -1.25 -31.13 -20.27
CA LYS A 378 -2.14 -31.12 -19.09
C LYS A 378 -1.62 -30.17 -18.01
N LEU A 379 -1.68 -28.88 -18.23
CA LEU A 379 -1.27 -27.91 -17.20
C LEU A 379 -2.33 -27.83 -16.09
N GLY A 380 -1.96 -28.28 -14.88
CA GLY A 380 -2.84 -28.28 -13.70
C GLY A 380 -2.45 -27.27 -12.64
N LEU A 381 -1.16 -26.86 -12.58
CA LEU A 381 -0.67 -25.95 -11.56
C LEU A 381 0.21 -24.86 -12.14
N VAL A 382 -0.09 -23.63 -11.80
CA VAL A 382 0.69 -22.44 -12.14
C VAL A 382 1.20 -21.79 -10.85
N ILE A 383 2.50 -21.55 -10.78
CA ILE A 383 3.17 -20.90 -9.65
C ILE A 383 3.82 -19.62 -10.12
N THR A 384 3.61 -18.52 -9.41
CA THR A 384 4.28 -17.24 -9.67
C THR A 384 5.07 -16.81 -8.44
N ASP A 385 6.37 -16.55 -8.61
CA ASP A 385 7.22 -16.06 -7.53
C ASP A 385 7.38 -14.53 -7.61
N GLU A 386 7.47 -13.85 -6.45
CA GLU A 386 7.63 -12.40 -6.31
C GLU A 386 6.55 -11.59 -7.07
N GLN A 387 5.30 -11.81 -6.71
CA GLN A 387 4.10 -11.27 -7.36
C GLN A 387 4.14 -9.77 -7.69
N HIS A 388 4.71 -8.94 -6.80
CA HIS A 388 4.73 -7.48 -6.97
C HIS A 388 5.48 -7.00 -8.22
N ARG A 389 6.21 -7.89 -8.90
CA ARG A 389 6.96 -7.63 -10.14
C ARG A 389 6.23 -8.06 -11.40
N PHE A 390 5.08 -8.75 -11.25
CA PHE A 390 4.24 -9.17 -12.37
C PHE A 390 2.93 -8.40 -12.39
N GLY A 391 2.53 -7.89 -13.56
CA GLY A 391 1.20 -7.32 -13.77
C GLY A 391 0.08 -8.37 -13.70
N VAL A 392 -1.14 -7.94 -13.35
CA VAL A 392 -2.33 -8.82 -13.36
C VAL A 392 -2.54 -9.48 -14.72
N ALA A 393 -2.27 -8.76 -15.82
CA ALA A 393 -2.36 -9.27 -17.18
C ALA A 393 -1.43 -10.47 -17.45
N GLN A 394 -0.22 -10.49 -16.90
CA GLN A 394 0.72 -11.60 -17.10
C GLN A 394 0.29 -12.87 -16.37
N ARG A 395 -0.29 -12.75 -15.17
CA ARG A 395 -0.87 -13.88 -14.42
C ARG A 395 -2.07 -14.46 -15.16
N SER A 396 -2.95 -13.59 -15.65
CA SER A 396 -4.11 -13.99 -16.44
C SER A 396 -3.68 -14.73 -17.70
N ALA A 397 -2.66 -14.24 -18.42
CA ALA A 397 -2.14 -14.86 -19.63
C ALA A 397 -1.57 -16.28 -19.38
N LEU A 398 -0.89 -16.51 -18.24
CA LEU A 398 -0.41 -17.85 -17.90
C LEU A 398 -1.56 -18.78 -17.48
N GLY A 399 -2.55 -18.26 -16.77
CA GLY A 399 -3.78 -18.99 -16.44
C GLY A 399 -4.61 -19.38 -17.67
N GLN A 400 -4.58 -18.58 -18.74
CA GLN A 400 -5.27 -18.88 -20.01
C GLN A 400 -4.62 -20.00 -20.83
N LYS A 401 -3.43 -20.48 -20.46
CA LYS A 401 -2.76 -21.62 -21.09
C LYS A 401 -3.41 -22.99 -20.79
N ALA A 402 -4.36 -23.01 -19.86
CA ALA A 402 -5.14 -24.20 -19.51
C ALA A 402 -6.57 -23.79 -19.09
N GLU A 403 -7.47 -24.75 -19.03
CA GLU A 403 -8.81 -24.55 -18.50
C GLU A 403 -8.75 -24.49 -16.97
N ASN A 404 -8.67 -23.27 -16.40
CA ASN A 404 -8.72 -22.98 -14.97
C ASN A 404 -7.71 -23.73 -14.09
N PRO A 405 -6.39 -23.62 -14.34
CA PRO A 405 -5.40 -24.30 -13.54
C PRO A 405 -5.38 -23.79 -12.10
N HIS A 406 -4.91 -24.59 -11.17
CA HIS A 406 -4.59 -24.12 -9.82
C HIS A 406 -3.52 -23.03 -9.89
N MET A 407 -3.73 -21.94 -9.11
CA MET A 407 -2.81 -20.81 -9.04
C MET A 407 -2.22 -20.71 -7.64
N LEU A 408 -0.89 -20.78 -7.55
CA LEU A 408 -0.15 -20.51 -6.32
C LEU A 408 0.76 -19.30 -6.51
N VAL A 409 0.55 -18.29 -5.71
CA VAL A 409 1.32 -17.05 -5.76
C VAL A 409 2.24 -16.99 -4.55
N LEU A 410 3.54 -16.79 -4.76
CA LEU A 410 4.51 -16.62 -3.67
C LEU A 410 4.86 -15.15 -3.51
N SER A 411 4.89 -14.67 -2.27
CA SER A 411 5.30 -13.30 -1.95
C SER A 411 6.28 -13.26 -0.78
N ALA A 412 7.42 -12.60 -0.99
CA ALA A 412 8.40 -12.33 0.05
C ALA A 412 8.19 -10.97 0.74
N THR A 413 7.23 -10.17 0.27
CA THR A 413 6.82 -8.96 0.99
C THR A 413 5.80 -9.34 2.05
N PRO A 414 6.14 -9.26 3.33
CA PRO A 414 5.14 -9.39 4.38
C PRO A 414 4.18 -8.21 4.28
N ILE A 415 2.89 -8.50 4.14
CA ILE A 415 1.81 -7.52 4.20
C ILE A 415 0.91 -7.96 5.35
N PRO A 416 0.43 -7.07 6.21
CA PRO A 416 -0.51 -7.44 7.25
C PRO A 416 -1.66 -8.27 6.69
N ARG A 417 -2.04 -9.35 7.38
CA ARG A 417 -3.04 -10.32 6.88
C ARG A 417 -4.36 -9.66 6.48
N THR A 418 -4.80 -8.71 7.27
CA THR A 418 -6.03 -7.94 7.06
C THR A 418 -5.97 -7.13 5.76
N LEU A 419 -4.81 -6.51 5.49
CA LEU A 419 -4.58 -5.75 4.27
C LEU A 419 -4.39 -6.67 3.06
N ALA A 420 -3.73 -7.80 3.22
CA ALA A 420 -3.57 -8.79 2.16
C ALA A 420 -4.92 -9.30 1.64
N LEU A 421 -5.91 -9.49 2.52
CA LEU A 421 -7.27 -9.90 2.14
C LEU A 421 -8.03 -8.84 1.32
N ILE A 422 -7.68 -7.56 1.46
CA ILE A 422 -8.25 -6.48 0.64
C ILE A 422 -7.48 -6.36 -0.67
N ILE A 423 -6.14 -6.27 -0.61
CA ILE A 423 -5.29 -6.05 -1.79
C ILE A 423 -5.40 -7.23 -2.77
N TYR A 424 -5.46 -8.44 -2.24
CA TYR A 424 -5.52 -9.68 -3.02
C TYR A 424 -6.86 -10.37 -2.87
N GLY A 425 -7.92 -9.60 -2.88
CA GLY A 425 -9.29 -10.01 -2.53
C GLY A 425 -9.82 -11.27 -3.20
N ASP A 426 -9.18 -11.73 -4.27
CA ASP A 426 -9.49 -12.95 -5.00
C ASP A 426 -8.61 -14.16 -4.60
N LEU A 427 -7.63 -13.98 -3.70
CA LEU A 427 -6.72 -15.03 -3.26
C LEU A 427 -7.02 -15.49 -1.84
N ASP A 428 -6.95 -16.81 -1.61
CA ASP A 428 -6.84 -17.36 -0.25
C ASP A 428 -5.42 -17.16 0.27
N VAL A 429 -5.25 -16.90 1.57
CA VAL A 429 -3.96 -16.51 2.12
C VAL A 429 -3.45 -17.56 3.11
N SER A 430 -2.27 -18.12 2.82
CA SER A 430 -1.48 -18.92 3.77
C SER A 430 -0.23 -18.14 4.19
N ILE A 431 0.00 -18.03 5.50
CA ILE A 431 1.10 -17.26 6.08
C ILE A 431 2.15 -18.21 6.65
N ILE A 432 3.41 -18.01 6.25
CA ILE A 432 4.58 -18.68 6.84
C ILE A 432 5.28 -17.66 7.75
N ASN A 433 4.97 -17.71 9.03
CA ASN A 433 5.52 -16.83 10.07
C ASN A 433 6.65 -17.46 10.87
N GLU A 434 7.14 -18.63 10.45
CA GLU A 434 8.24 -19.35 11.07
C GLU A 434 9.44 -19.37 10.11
N LEU A 435 10.64 -19.24 10.65
CA LEU A 435 11.88 -19.42 9.90
C LEU A 435 12.35 -20.87 9.99
N PRO A 436 12.92 -21.45 8.92
CA PRO A 436 13.48 -22.78 8.95
C PRO A 436 14.58 -22.94 10.01
N PRO A 437 14.74 -24.14 10.60
CA PRO A 437 15.81 -24.42 11.56
C PRO A 437 17.19 -24.11 10.99
N GLY A 438 18.07 -23.53 11.79
CA GLY A 438 19.46 -23.20 11.41
C GLY A 438 19.64 -21.83 10.76
N ARG A 439 18.58 -21.07 10.48
CA ARG A 439 18.71 -19.70 9.98
C ARG A 439 19.12 -18.77 11.12
N GLN A 440 20.20 -18.01 10.90
CA GLN A 440 20.72 -17.04 11.88
C GLN A 440 19.92 -15.72 11.80
N LYS A 441 19.70 -15.10 12.97
CA LYS A 441 19.20 -13.72 13.01
C LYS A 441 20.26 -12.77 12.50
N VAL A 442 19.86 -11.76 11.74
CA VAL A 442 20.76 -10.72 11.25
C VAL A 442 20.78 -9.57 12.25
N ASP A 443 21.96 -9.30 12.84
CA ASP A 443 22.15 -8.16 13.73
C ASP A 443 22.13 -6.87 12.91
N THR A 444 21.17 -5.99 13.20
CA THR A 444 20.97 -4.76 12.41
C THR A 444 21.40 -3.54 13.23
N PHE A 445 22.18 -2.65 12.62
CA PHE A 445 22.68 -1.44 13.24
C PHE A 445 22.37 -0.23 12.37
N ALA A 446 21.89 0.86 12.96
CA ALA A 446 21.78 2.15 12.30
C ALA A 446 22.90 3.05 12.81
N VAL A 447 23.73 3.57 11.88
CA VAL A 447 24.90 4.36 12.19
C VAL A 447 24.95 5.62 11.34
N ASP A 448 25.68 6.63 11.81
CA ASP A 448 25.95 7.83 11.04
C ASP A 448 27.39 7.82 10.47
N GLU A 449 27.74 8.85 9.71
CA GLU A 449 29.03 8.97 9.04
C GLU A 449 30.23 8.99 10.01
N ARG A 450 30.04 9.33 11.27
CA ARG A 450 31.10 9.31 12.30
C ARG A 450 31.64 7.91 12.56
N TYR A 451 30.85 6.89 12.28
CA TYR A 451 31.24 5.49 12.42
C TYR A 451 31.92 4.91 11.17
N ARG A 452 32.14 5.68 10.10
CA ARG A 452 32.69 5.23 8.81
C ARG A 452 34.02 4.47 8.96
N ALA A 453 34.95 5.01 9.72
CA ALA A 453 36.25 4.36 9.93
C ALA A 453 36.11 2.99 10.60
N ARG A 454 35.22 2.87 11.58
CA ARG A 454 34.92 1.61 12.26
C ARG A 454 34.25 0.61 11.34
N LEU A 455 33.29 1.07 10.51
CA LEU A 455 32.63 0.25 9.51
C LEU A 455 33.62 -0.28 8.47
N ASN A 456 34.54 0.55 7.96
CA ASN A 456 35.55 0.11 7.03
C ASN A 456 36.49 -0.95 7.65
N GLY A 457 36.86 -0.79 8.92
CA GLY A 457 37.59 -1.80 9.67
C GLY A 457 36.84 -3.12 9.83
N PHE A 458 35.52 -3.03 10.04
CA PHE A 458 34.67 -4.20 10.14
C PHE A 458 34.51 -4.93 8.80
N ILE A 459 34.37 -4.20 7.68
CA ILE A 459 34.37 -4.77 6.32
C ILE A 459 35.66 -5.57 6.08
N ARG A 460 36.84 -4.98 6.38
CA ARG A 460 38.12 -5.67 6.24
C ARG A 460 38.21 -6.94 7.08
N LYS A 461 37.69 -6.89 8.31
CA LYS A 461 37.64 -8.04 9.20
C LYS A 461 36.79 -9.17 8.59
N GLN A 462 35.58 -8.87 8.09
CA GLN A 462 34.72 -9.87 7.45
C GLN A 462 35.36 -10.51 6.22
N VAL A 463 36.02 -9.71 5.39
CA VAL A 463 36.70 -10.24 4.21
C VAL A 463 37.94 -11.08 4.62
N ALA A 464 38.71 -10.66 5.63
CA ALA A 464 39.86 -11.43 6.15
C ALA A 464 39.41 -12.78 6.77
N GLU A 465 38.19 -12.87 7.30
CA GLU A 465 37.57 -14.11 7.76
C GLU A 465 37.04 -15.01 6.63
N GLY A 466 37.22 -14.57 5.36
CA GLY A 466 36.79 -15.28 4.15
C GLY A 466 35.35 -15.03 3.75
N HIS A 467 34.68 -14.04 4.34
CA HIS A 467 33.30 -13.67 4.03
C HIS A 467 33.21 -12.57 2.98
N GLN A 468 32.02 -12.45 2.38
CA GLN A 468 31.74 -11.48 1.35
C GLN A 468 30.78 -10.38 1.86
N VAL A 469 30.83 -9.21 1.20
CA VAL A 469 30.10 -8.01 1.63
C VAL A 469 29.27 -7.43 0.48
N PHE A 470 28.01 -7.12 0.76
CA PHE A 470 27.17 -6.27 -0.08
C PHE A 470 27.24 -4.82 0.39
N ILE A 471 27.42 -3.89 -0.55
CA ILE A 471 27.24 -2.44 -0.31
C ILE A 471 26.18 -1.94 -1.29
N VAL A 472 25.06 -1.46 -0.77
CA VAL A 472 23.93 -0.98 -1.57
C VAL A 472 23.84 0.53 -1.48
N CYS A 473 23.82 1.20 -2.64
CA CYS A 473 23.67 2.64 -2.76
C CYS A 473 22.26 2.98 -3.29
N PRO A 474 21.60 4.06 -2.81
CA PRO A 474 20.33 4.49 -3.36
C PRO A 474 20.50 5.03 -4.78
N LEU A 475 19.40 5.01 -5.54
CA LEU A 475 19.30 5.74 -6.79
C LEU A 475 19.38 7.24 -6.49
N VAL A 476 20.34 7.96 -7.08
CA VAL A 476 20.53 9.39 -6.84
C VAL A 476 19.68 10.16 -7.84
N GLY A 477 18.69 10.93 -7.36
CA GLY A 477 17.92 11.88 -8.17
C GLY A 477 16.85 12.60 -7.37
N ASP A 478 17.14 13.84 -6.93
CA ASP A 478 16.13 14.86 -6.64
C ASP A 478 16.27 15.92 -7.74
N GLY A 479 15.30 15.95 -8.69
CA GLY A 479 15.22 16.98 -9.74
C GLY A 479 15.23 16.44 -11.17
N ASP A 480 14.83 17.28 -12.12
CA ASP A 480 14.65 16.98 -13.55
C ASP A 480 15.92 16.58 -14.34
N GLU A 481 17.09 16.61 -13.70
CA GLU A 481 18.34 16.06 -14.22
C GLU A 481 18.79 14.87 -13.35
N LEU A 482 18.33 13.66 -13.70
CA LEU A 482 18.81 12.41 -13.10
C LEU A 482 20.30 12.22 -13.44
N PRO A 483 21.23 12.30 -12.46
CA PRO A 483 22.60 11.87 -12.69
C PRO A 483 22.58 10.40 -13.13
N ASP A 484 23.37 10.05 -14.12
CA ASP A 484 23.42 8.68 -14.63
C ASP A 484 23.80 7.73 -13.49
N GLU A 485 22.82 6.91 -13.01
CA GLU A 485 22.99 5.92 -11.92
C GLU A 485 24.30 5.13 -12.04
N ARG A 486 24.64 4.78 -13.29
CA ARG A 486 25.86 4.09 -13.64
C ARG A 486 27.08 4.88 -13.16
N LYS A 487 27.11 6.21 -13.40
CA LYS A 487 28.23 7.05 -13.04
C LYS A 487 28.42 7.15 -11.54
N ALA A 488 27.31 7.30 -10.79
CA ALA A 488 27.35 7.45 -9.33
C ALA A 488 27.88 6.19 -8.62
N VAL A 489 27.29 5.02 -8.92
CA VAL A 489 27.69 3.74 -8.30
C VAL A 489 29.10 3.32 -8.75
N THR A 490 29.44 3.51 -10.03
CA THR A 490 30.78 3.21 -10.55
C THR A 490 31.83 4.13 -9.94
N ALA A 491 31.55 5.44 -9.80
CA ALA A 491 32.45 6.38 -9.15
C ALA A 491 32.67 6.06 -7.67
N TYR A 492 31.62 5.67 -6.98
CA TYR A 492 31.70 5.25 -5.58
C TYR A 492 32.54 3.98 -5.43
N ALA A 493 32.29 2.95 -6.23
CA ALA A 493 33.06 1.72 -6.21
C ALA A 493 34.56 1.98 -6.55
N LYS A 494 34.81 2.85 -7.52
CA LYS A 494 36.18 3.28 -7.86
C LYS A 494 36.88 3.99 -6.69
N ALA A 495 36.16 4.90 -6.02
CA ALA A 495 36.71 5.57 -4.84
C ALA A 495 37.00 4.59 -3.68
N LEU A 496 36.12 3.58 -3.48
CA LEU A 496 36.38 2.50 -2.51
C LEU A 496 37.61 1.69 -2.89
N GLN A 497 37.78 1.32 -4.17
CA GLN A 497 38.91 0.55 -4.67
C GLN A 497 40.25 1.32 -4.56
N GLU A 498 40.26 2.62 -4.91
CA GLU A 498 41.49 3.40 -4.94
C GLU A 498 41.91 3.93 -3.56
N LYS A 499 40.93 4.29 -2.70
CA LYS A 499 41.22 5.02 -1.45
C LYS A 499 41.01 4.19 -0.19
N THR A 500 40.02 3.28 -0.18
CA THR A 500 39.58 2.62 1.05
C THR A 500 40.04 1.16 1.09
N PHE A 501 39.84 0.43 0.01
CA PHE A 501 40.12 -1.01 -0.08
C PHE A 501 40.92 -1.36 -1.34
N PRO A 502 42.17 -0.86 -1.47
CA PRO A 502 42.99 -1.10 -2.68
C PRO A 502 43.37 -2.58 -2.84
N ASP A 503 43.33 -3.33 -1.77
CA ASP A 503 43.72 -4.73 -1.64
C ASP A 503 42.58 -5.72 -1.82
N LEU A 504 41.31 -5.24 -1.90
CA LEU A 504 40.12 -6.10 -2.01
C LEU A 504 39.54 -6.07 -3.43
N ARG A 505 38.92 -7.17 -3.84
CA ARG A 505 38.30 -7.32 -5.17
C ARG A 505 36.89 -6.77 -5.13
N ILE A 506 36.68 -5.63 -5.76
CA ILE A 506 35.36 -4.95 -5.79
C ILE A 506 34.73 -5.11 -7.17
N ALA A 507 33.48 -5.57 -7.21
CA ALA A 507 32.65 -5.59 -8.42
C ALA A 507 31.46 -4.63 -8.29
N VAL A 508 30.94 -4.21 -9.44
CA VAL A 508 29.79 -3.28 -9.54
C VAL A 508 28.61 -3.94 -10.23
N LEU A 509 27.41 -3.73 -9.69
CA LEU A 509 26.16 -4.21 -10.26
C LEU A 509 25.11 -3.10 -10.29
N HIS A 510 24.54 -2.76 -11.47
CA HIS A 510 23.53 -1.73 -11.61
C HIS A 510 22.47 -2.07 -12.66
N GLY A 511 21.31 -1.38 -12.60
CA GLY A 511 20.13 -1.65 -13.42
C GLY A 511 20.40 -1.63 -14.94
N LYS A 512 21.24 -0.72 -15.42
CA LYS A 512 21.54 -0.50 -16.86
C LYS A 512 22.50 -1.52 -17.49
N MET A 513 23.09 -2.44 -16.72
CA MET A 513 23.91 -3.52 -17.28
C MET A 513 23.06 -4.51 -18.08
N LYS A 514 23.66 -5.08 -19.15
CA LYS A 514 23.03 -6.16 -19.91
C LYS A 514 22.82 -7.40 -19.02
N ALA A 515 21.82 -8.21 -19.33
CA ALA A 515 21.49 -9.40 -18.52
C ALA A 515 22.71 -10.32 -18.34
N ARG A 516 23.44 -10.62 -19.41
CA ARG A 516 24.65 -11.47 -19.37
C ARG A 516 25.76 -10.89 -18.48
N GLU A 517 25.94 -9.57 -18.48
CA GLU A 517 26.93 -8.91 -17.63
C GLU A 517 26.55 -9.03 -16.15
N LYS A 518 25.26 -8.82 -15.83
CA LYS A 518 24.73 -9.01 -14.48
C LYS A 518 24.94 -10.45 -13.99
N GLU A 519 24.64 -11.43 -14.84
CA GLU A 519 24.84 -12.85 -14.56
C GLU A 519 26.32 -13.17 -14.29
N SER A 520 27.22 -12.66 -15.13
CA SER A 520 28.67 -12.87 -14.96
C SER A 520 29.19 -12.30 -13.64
N VAL A 521 28.79 -11.07 -13.28
CA VAL A 521 29.18 -10.43 -12.02
C VAL A 521 28.64 -11.20 -10.82
N MET A 522 27.38 -11.62 -10.87
CA MET A 522 26.75 -12.37 -9.79
C MET A 522 27.35 -13.78 -9.64
N ALA A 523 27.67 -14.45 -10.74
CA ALA A 523 28.33 -15.76 -10.73
C ALA A 523 29.73 -15.67 -10.11
N ALA A 524 30.53 -14.65 -10.49
CA ALA A 524 31.84 -14.39 -9.90
C ALA A 524 31.76 -14.08 -8.40
N PHE A 525 30.74 -13.31 -7.99
CA PHE A 525 30.49 -13.04 -6.58
C PHE A 525 30.08 -14.31 -5.82
N ALA A 526 29.17 -15.10 -6.36
CA ALA A 526 28.75 -16.37 -5.74
C ALA A 526 29.92 -17.39 -5.64
N ALA A 527 30.81 -17.41 -6.62
CA ALA A 527 32.03 -18.24 -6.64
C ALA A 527 33.12 -17.77 -5.65
N GLY A 528 32.96 -16.60 -5.01
CA GLY A 528 33.97 -16.03 -4.10
C GLY A 528 35.16 -15.35 -4.82
N GLU A 529 34.99 -15.08 -6.11
CA GLU A 529 36.05 -14.37 -6.92
C GLU A 529 36.05 -12.85 -6.63
N THR A 530 34.98 -12.36 -5.96
CA THR A 530 34.79 -10.97 -5.57
C THR A 530 34.51 -10.89 -4.07
N ASP A 531 35.15 -9.95 -3.38
CA ASP A 531 35.03 -9.75 -1.92
C ASP A 531 33.92 -8.80 -1.57
N ILE A 532 33.76 -7.72 -2.35
CA ILE A 532 32.74 -6.68 -2.13
C ILE A 532 31.95 -6.48 -3.42
N LEU A 533 30.62 -6.57 -3.32
CA LEU A 533 29.71 -6.21 -4.40
C LEU A 533 29.04 -4.89 -4.10
N VAL A 534 29.36 -3.85 -4.87
CA VAL A 534 28.71 -2.53 -4.80
C VAL A 534 27.56 -2.49 -5.80
N SER A 535 26.36 -2.23 -5.32
CA SER A 535 25.15 -2.32 -6.14
C SER A 535 24.16 -1.20 -5.89
N THR A 536 23.26 -0.97 -6.87
CA THR A 536 21.97 -0.29 -6.64
C THR A 536 20.94 -1.29 -6.10
N THR A 537 19.68 -0.90 -6.01
CA THR A 537 18.53 -1.75 -5.59
C THR A 537 18.37 -3.05 -6.39
N VAL A 538 19.13 -3.25 -7.47
CA VAL A 538 19.09 -4.49 -8.29
C VAL A 538 19.38 -5.76 -7.49
N VAL A 539 20.09 -5.66 -6.35
CA VAL A 539 20.34 -6.79 -5.42
C VAL A 539 19.04 -7.26 -4.70
N GLU A 540 17.95 -6.50 -4.76
CA GLU A 540 16.64 -6.98 -4.29
C GLU A 540 16.20 -8.25 -5.04
N VAL A 541 16.78 -8.55 -6.21
CA VAL A 541 16.46 -9.72 -7.02
C VAL A 541 17.23 -10.96 -6.55
N GLY A 542 16.62 -11.71 -5.74
CA GLY A 542 16.63 -13.14 -5.48
C GLY A 542 17.90 -13.99 -5.43
N VAL A 543 19.11 -13.47 -5.68
CA VAL A 543 20.32 -14.31 -5.70
C VAL A 543 20.75 -14.69 -4.30
N ASP A 544 20.96 -15.98 -4.09
CA ASP A 544 21.43 -16.55 -2.82
C ASP A 544 22.97 -16.64 -2.81
N VAL A 545 23.61 -15.92 -1.88
CA VAL A 545 25.05 -16.03 -1.64
C VAL A 545 25.28 -16.32 -0.17
N PRO A 546 25.38 -17.62 0.21
CA PRO A 546 25.47 -18.05 1.60
C PRO A 546 26.69 -17.49 2.35
N ASN A 547 27.78 -17.19 1.62
CA ASN A 547 29.02 -16.64 2.19
C ASN A 547 28.97 -15.12 2.41
N ALA A 548 27.96 -14.41 1.94
CA ALA A 548 27.79 -12.98 2.20
C ALA A 548 27.20 -12.75 3.60
N THR A 549 28.01 -12.26 4.51
CA THR A 549 27.64 -12.07 5.94
C THR A 549 27.39 -10.63 6.32
N LEU A 550 27.78 -9.66 5.49
CA LEU A 550 27.59 -8.24 5.78
C LEU A 550 26.85 -7.54 4.66
N MET A 551 25.75 -6.88 5.01
CA MET A 551 25.02 -5.92 4.18
C MET A 551 25.25 -4.52 4.70
N VAL A 552 25.77 -3.63 3.86
CA VAL A 552 25.88 -2.20 4.14
C VAL A 552 24.92 -1.45 3.23
N VAL A 553 24.06 -0.62 3.77
CA VAL A 553 23.13 0.21 3.00
C VAL A 553 23.51 1.68 3.22
N GLU A 554 23.95 2.31 2.16
CA GLU A 554 24.32 3.73 2.15
C GLU A 554 23.09 4.62 2.00
N ASN A 555 23.05 5.76 2.70
CA ASN A 555 21.94 6.69 2.73
C ASN A 555 20.59 5.97 2.97
N ALA A 556 20.55 5.16 4.03
CA ALA A 556 19.43 4.29 4.36
C ALA A 556 18.10 5.06 4.57
N GLU A 557 18.17 6.36 4.85
CA GLU A 557 17.03 7.26 4.95
C GLU A 557 16.23 7.39 3.64
N ARG A 558 16.83 7.06 2.49
CA ARG A 558 16.18 7.12 1.17
C ARG A 558 15.41 5.86 0.79
N PHE A 559 15.57 4.79 1.55
CA PHE A 559 14.91 3.50 1.28
C PHE A 559 13.64 3.35 2.10
N GLY A 560 12.70 2.62 1.54
CA GLY A 560 11.53 2.14 2.27
C GLY A 560 11.85 1.06 3.29
N LEU A 561 11.03 0.93 4.34
CA LEU A 561 11.19 -0.13 5.34
C LEU A 561 11.15 -1.52 4.72
N SER A 562 10.19 -1.77 3.83
CA SER A 562 10.05 -3.04 3.11
C SER A 562 11.28 -3.35 2.25
N GLN A 563 11.87 -2.33 1.58
CA GLN A 563 13.09 -2.49 0.78
C GLN A 563 14.30 -2.81 1.67
N LEU A 564 14.48 -2.06 2.77
CA LEU A 564 15.55 -2.32 3.72
C LEU A 564 15.46 -3.73 4.33
N HIS A 565 14.23 -4.18 4.62
CA HIS A 565 13.99 -5.52 5.10
C HIS A 565 14.35 -6.60 4.06
N GLN A 566 13.98 -6.41 2.80
CA GLN A 566 14.35 -7.31 1.70
C GLN A 566 15.87 -7.36 1.50
N LEU A 567 16.56 -6.21 1.55
CA LEU A 567 18.03 -6.13 1.49
C LEU A 567 18.67 -6.87 2.67
N ARG A 568 18.19 -6.65 3.89
CA ARG A 568 18.66 -7.39 5.07
C ARG A 568 18.52 -8.90 4.89
N GLY A 569 17.44 -9.36 4.29
CA GLY A 569 17.17 -10.78 4.00
C GLY A 569 18.12 -11.42 2.99
N ARG A 570 19.00 -10.65 2.32
CA ARG A 570 20.03 -11.17 1.40
C ARG A 570 21.24 -11.75 2.13
N VAL A 571 21.44 -11.41 3.38
CA VAL A 571 22.45 -12.01 4.25
C VAL A 571 21.78 -12.91 5.30
N GLY A 572 22.56 -13.69 6.05
CA GLY A 572 22.04 -14.63 7.05
C GLY A 572 21.55 -15.94 6.46
N ARG A 573 22.01 -16.32 5.28
CA ARG A 573 21.65 -17.57 4.58
C ARG A 573 22.64 -18.73 4.82
N GLY A 574 23.82 -18.41 5.35
CA GLY A 574 24.83 -19.36 5.77
C GLY A 574 24.78 -19.69 7.27
N LYS A 575 25.78 -20.46 7.73
CA LYS A 575 25.95 -20.80 9.15
C LYS A 575 26.63 -19.68 9.96
N ALA A 576 27.30 -18.74 9.28
CA ALA A 576 28.02 -17.64 9.91
C ALA A 576 27.07 -16.54 10.38
N LYS A 577 27.45 -15.88 11.46
CA LYS A 577 26.71 -14.73 11.99
C LYS A 577 26.73 -13.59 10.98
N SER A 578 25.57 -12.99 10.73
CA SER A 578 25.42 -11.98 9.69
C SER A 578 24.94 -10.66 10.24
N TYR A 579 25.28 -9.58 9.52
CA TYR A 579 25.10 -8.22 9.96
C TYR A 579 24.50 -7.35 8.84
N CYS A 580 23.67 -6.39 9.25
CA CYS A 580 23.16 -5.34 8.38
C CYS A 580 23.45 -3.98 9.00
N VAL A 581 24.19 -3.14 8.29
CA VAL A 581 24.57 -1.80 8.73
C VAL A 581 23.89 -0.76 7.84
N LEU A 582 23.01 0.02 8.44
CA LEU A 582 22.26 1.09 7.80
C LEU A 582 22.98 2.41 8.08
N VAL A 583 23.60 2.98 7.06
CA VAL A 583 24.32 4.27 7.17
C VAL A 583 23.35 5.37 6.77
N ALA A 584 23.05 6.30 7.70
CA ALA A 584 22.13 7.41 7.47
C ALA A 584 22.82 8.76 7.74
N GLN A 585 22.61 9.72 6.83
CA GLN A 585 23.12 11.08 6.96
C GLN A 585 21.98 12.02 7.37
N GLY A 586 21.84 12.25 8.70
CA GLY A 586 20.79 13.10 9.21
C GLY A 586 19.42 12.39 9.19
N GLY A 587 18.37 13.12 9.33
CA GLY A 587 16.99 12.62 9.26
C GLY A 587 16.14 13.13 10.43
N GLY A 588 14.89 13.47 10.11
CA GLY A 588 13.86 13.83 11.09
C GLY A 588 13.51 12.66 12.01
N GLU A 589 12.62 12.92 12.95
CA GLU A 589 12.13 11.90 13.90
C GLU A 589 11.49 10.69 13.19
N GLU A 590 10.88 10.90 12.04
CA GLU A 590 10.30 9.83 11.22
C GLU A 590 11.37 8.86 10.69
N THR A 591 12.49 9.38 10.17
CA THR A 591 13.61 8.53 9.73
C THR A 591 14.19 7.71 10.89
N LYS A 592 14.36 8.33 12.05
CA LYS A 592 14.84 7.63 13.24
C LYS A 592 13.89 6.51 13.67
N ARG A 593 12.58 6.75 13.67
CA ARG A 593 11.57 5.72 13.98
C ARG A 593 11.63 4.58 12.98
N ARG A 594 11.75 4.88 11.69
CA ARG A 594 11.86 3.91 10.60
C ARG A 594 13.07 3.00 10.76
N LEU A 595 14.26 3.57 10.96
CA LEU A 595 15.49 2.80 11.15
C LEU A 595 15.46 2.00 12.47
N LYS A 596 14.86 2.57 13.51
CA LYS A 596 14.67 1.88 14.80
C LYS A 596 13.79 0.63 14.67
N ALA A 597 12.71 0.69 13.93
CA ALA A 597 11.86 -0.48 13.68
C ALA A 597 12.66 -1.66 13.10
N LEU A 598 13.61 -1.39 12.20
CA LEU A 598 14.49 -2.42 11.62
C LEU A 598 15.55 -2.96 12.60
N THR A 599 16.02 -2.14 13.54
CA THR A 599 16.99 -2.59 14.55
C THR A 599 16.33 -3.40 15.66
N ASP A 600 15.08 -3.10 15.99
CA ASP A 600 14.36 -3.71 17.11
C ASP A 600 13.79 -5.09 16.78
N THR A 601 13.49 -5.38 15.50
CA THR A 601 12.91 -6.67 15.12
C THR A 601 13.48 -7.23 13.80
N ASN A 602 13.52 -8.56 13.73
CA ASN A 602 13.78 -9.29 12.49
C ASN A 602 12.49 -9.80 11.82
N ASP A 603 11.33 -9.62 12.46
CA ASP A 603 10.03 -10.06 11.96
C ASP A 603 9.52 -9.12 10.86
N GLY A 604 9.44 -9.64 9.62
CA GLY A 604 9.01 -8.86 8.46
C GLY A 604 7.56 -8.39 8.55
N PHE A 605 6.67 -9.14 9.23
CA PHE A 605 5.28 -8.72 9.40
C PHE A 605 5.16 -7.52 10.33
N LYS A 606 5.92 -7.50 11.43
CA LYS A 606 5.97 -6.34 12.34
C LYS A 606 6.57 -5.12 11.65
N ILE A 607 7.59 -5.32 10.80
CA ILE A 607 8.18 -4.23 10.02
C ILE A 607 7.17 -3.67 9.01
N ALA A 608 6.39 -4.53 8.38
CA ALA A 608 5.33 -4.11 7.44
C ALA A 608 4.20 -3.36 8.15
N GLU A 609 3.83 -3.76 9.37
CA GLU A 609 2.86 -3.02 10.20
C GLU A 609 3.39 -1.62 10.56
N GLU A 610 4.67 -1.50 10.91
CA GLU A 610 5.29 -0.21 11.20
C GLU A 610 5.45 0.65 9.92
N ASP A 611 5.77 0.04 8.76
CA ASP A 611 5.82 0.74 7.47
C ASP A 611 4.45 1.31 7.11
N LEU A 612 3.38 0.53 7.32
CA LEU A 612 2.00 0.96 7.12
C LEU A 612 1.62 2.14 8.02
N LYS A 613 1.98 2.09 9.32
CA LYS A 613 1.72 3.20 10.26
C LYS A 613 2.47 4.49 9.89
N LEU A 614 3.66 4.38 9.31
CA LEU A 614 4.51 5.52 8.99
C LEU A 614 4.20 6.17 7.64
N ARG A 615 3.86 5.38 6.62
CA ARG A 615 3.67 5.87 5.24
C ARG A 615 2.24 6.05 4.84
N GLY A 616 1.36 5.30 5.47
CA GLY A 616 0.00 5.18 4.99
C GLY A 616 -0.21 4.11 3.91
N PRO A 617 -1.49 3.69 3.72
CA PRO A 617 -1.84 2.70 2.71
C PRO A 617 -1.73 3.24 1.28
N GLY A 618 -1.59 4.56 1.07
CA GLY A 618 -1.57 5.18 -0.24
C GLY A 618 -0.50 4.62 -1.18
N ASP A 619 0.68 4.29 -0.65
CA ASP A 619 1.76 3.68 -1.42
C ASP A 619 1.52 2.20 -1.76
N PHE A 620 0.71 1.48 -0.96
CA PHE A 620 0.32 0.11 -1.26
C PHE A 620 -0.76 0.00 -2.34
N PHE A 621 -1.61 1.03 -2.46
CA PHE A 621 -2.62 1.16 -3.51
C PHE A 621 -2.14 1.94 -4.73
N GLY A 622 -0.90 2.43 -4.74
CA GLY A 622 -0.28 3.40 -5.64
C GLY A 622 0.07 2.97 -7.04
N GLN A 623 -0.56 1.96 -7.61
CA GLN A 623 -0.80 1.79 -9.05
C GLN A 623 -2.02 0.88 -9.15
N ARG A 624 -3.10 1.39 -9.75
CA ARG A 624 -4.38 0.73 -10.01
C ARG A 624 -4.25 -0.79 -10.09
N GLN A 625 -4.43 -1.50 -8.98
CA GLN A 625 -4.76 -2.91 -9.05
C GLN A 625 -6.19 -2.97 -9.56
N HIS A 626 -6.34 -3.38 -10.79
CA HIS A 626 -7.60 -3.44 -11.52
C HIS A 626 -8.61 -4.29 -10.74
N GLY A 627 -9.77 -3.71 -10.41
CA GLY A 627 -10.93 -4.42 -9.87
C GLY A 627 -11.34 -4.12 -8.43
N LEU A 628 -10.58 -3.33 -7.65
CA LEU A 628 -11.01 -2.93 -6.31
C LEU A 628 -11.57 -1.51 -6.29
N PRO A 629 -12.69 -1.26 -5.58
CA PRO A 629 -13.18 0.09 -5.35
C PRO A 629 -12.15 0.91 -4.56
N MET A 630 -11.98 2.18 -4.94
CA MET A 630 -11.17 3.11 -4.15
C MET A 630 -11.87 3.42 -2.82
N LEU A 631 -11.16 3.32 -1.70
CA LEU A 631 -11.66 3.74 -0.42
C LEU A 631 -11.82 5.27 -0.40
N GLN A 632 -13.00 5.76 0.00
CA GLN A 632 -13.33 7.18 -0.01
C GLN A 632 -13.17 7.83 1.37
N ILE A 633 -13.48 7.10 2.44
CA ILE A 633 -13.47 7.60 3.82
C ILE A 633 -12.58 6.76 4.74
N ALA A 634 -12.49 5.46 4.53
CA ALA A 634 -11.66 4.58 5.35
C ALA A 634 -10.17 4.87 5.14
N ASP A 635 -9.48 5.11 6.24
CA ASP A 635 -8.02 5.22 6.28
C ASP A 635 -7.44 4.00 7.01
N LEU A 636 -6.90 3.07 6.25
CA LEU A 636 -6.36 1.82 6.79
C LEU A 636 -5.19 2.02 7.78
N ASN A 637 -4.64 3.25 7.94
CA ASN A 637 -3.69 3.55 9.01
C ASN A 637 -4.35 3.63 10.38
N CYS A 638 -5.55 4.20 10.41
CA CYS A 638 -6.26 4.51 11.64
C CYS A 638 -7.39 3.49 11.91
N ASP A 639 -7.93 2.87 10.85
CA ASP A 639 -9.18 2.11 10.89
C ASP A 639 -8.98 0.58 10.89
N MET A 640 -7.77 0.08 11.22
CA MET A 640 -7.48 -1.37 11.21
C MET A 640 -8.40 -2.19 12.13
N LEU A 641 -8.77 -1.67 13.29
CA LEU A 641 -9.71 -2.35 14.18
C LEU A 641 -11.12 -2.41 13.58
N LEU A 642 -11.55 -1.35 12.91
CA LEU A 642 -12.83 -1.34 12.19
C LEU A 642 -12.83 -2.29 10.99
N LEU A 643 -11.68 -2.44 10.32
CA LEU A 643 -11.52 -3.42 9.26
C LEU A 643 -11.70 -4.85 9.76
N GLU A 644 -11.06 -5.22 10.87
CA GLU A 644 -11.21 -6.54 11.49
C GLU A 644 -12.67 -6.80 11.92
N GLU A 645 -13.31 -5.78 12.50
CA GLU A 645 -14.70 -5.81 12.90
C GLU A 645 -15.62 -6.00 11.70
N ALA A 646 -15.45 -5.23 10.63
CA ALA A 646 -16.23 -5.32 9.40
C ALA A 646 -16.03 -6.67 8.69
N GLN A 647 -14.82 -7.19 8.64
CA GLN A 647 -14.52 -8.51 8.08
C GLN A 647 -15.16 -9.65 8.89
N SER A 648 -15.17 -9.52 10.22
CA SER A 648 -15.82 -10.50 11.09
C SER A 648 -17.34 -10.52 10.87
N ALA A 649 -17.94 -9.34 10.80
CA ALA A 649 -19.37 -9.17 10.52
C ALA A 649 -19.75 -9.72 9.14
N ALA A 650 -18.96 -9.41 8.11
CA ALA A 650 -19.17 -9.89 6.75
C ALA A 650 -19.12 -11.43 6.70
N ARG A 651 -18.11 -12.05 7.33
CA ARG A 651 -18.03 -13.52 7.42
C ARG A 651 -19.20 -14.15 8.13
N ALA A 652 -19.69 -13.55 9.22
CA ALA A 652 -20.83 -14.04 9.96
C ALA A 652 -22.13 -13.98 9.12
N LEU A 653 -22.31 -12.89 8.34
CA LEU A 653 -23.44 -12.74 7.43
C LEU A 653 -23.37 -13.74 6.27
N LEU A 654 -22.23 -13.83 5.61
CA LEU A 654 -22.03 -14.69 4.45
C LEU A 654 -22.06 -16.18 4.79
N ALA A 655 -21.78 -16.56 6.04
CA ALA A 655 -21.97 -17.93 6.53
C ALA A 655 -23.45 -18.32 6.59
N GLN A 656 -24.37 -17.34 6.70
CA GLN A 656 -25.82 -17.56 6.72
C GLN A 656 -26.44 -17.43 5.31
N ASP A 657 -25.94 -16.49 4.50
CA ASP A 657 -26.42 -16.21 3.15
C ASP A 657 -25.22 -15.88 2.23
N ASP A 658 -24.59 -16.93 1.71
CA ASP A 658 -23.35 -16.89 0.93
C ASP A 658 -23.46 -15.99 -0.32
N GLN A 659 -24.65 -15.93 -0.95
CA GLN A 659 -24.91 -15.16 -2.18
C GLN A 659 -25.72 -13.89 -1.95
N LEU A 660 -26.04 -13.53 -0.70
CA LEU A 660 -26.87 -12.38 -0.35
C LEU A 660 -28.21 -12.37 -1.12
N THR A 661 -28.88 -13.51 -1.14
CA THR A 661 -30.13 -13.71 -1.88
C THR A 661 -31.38 -13.45 -1.04
N ALA A 662 -31.26 -13.41 0.28
CA ALA A 662 -32.33 -13.12 1.18
C ALA A 662 -32.94 -11.72 0.92
N PRO A 663 -34.27 -11.54 1.03
CA PRO A 663 -34.92 -10.24 0.78
C PRO A 663 -34.36 -9.06 1.57
N GLU A 664 -33.95 -9.30 2.83
CA GLU A 664 -33.34 -8.31 3.70
C GLU A 664 -31.91 -7.89 3.23
N HIS A 665 -31.21 -8.72 2.46
CA HIS A 665 -29.88 -8.45 1.94
C HIS A 665 -29.88 -7.86 0.52
N ARG A 666 -31.04 -7.68 -0.07
CA ARG A 666 -31.17 -7.22 -1.47
C ARG A 666 -30.50 -5.85 -1.70
N LYS A 667 -30.74 -4.87 -0.81
CA LYS A 667 -30.12 -3.54 -0.92
C LYS A 667 -28.58 -3.58 -0.81
N LEU A 668 -28.10 -4.45 0.08
CA LEU A 668 -26.67 -4.71 0.26
C LEU A 668 -26.06 -5.26 -1.04
N ARG A 669 -26.70 -6.27 -1.63
CA ARG A 669 -26.27 -6.90 -2.88
C ARG A 669 -26.28 -5.91 -4.04
N GLU A 670 -27.37 -5.17 -4.24
CA GLU A 670 -27.50 -4.14 -5.26
C GLU A 670 -26.36 -3.09 -5.14
N ARG A 671 -26.06 -2.67 -3.90
CA ARG A 671 -24.99 -1.70 -3.65
C ARG A 671 -23.59 -2.25 -3.94
N ILE A 672 -23.34 -3.52 -3.61
CA ILE A 672 -22.09 -4.19 -3.94
C ILE A 672 -21.92 -4.30 -5.46
N GLU A 673 -22.98 -4.71 -6.18
CA GLU A 673 -22.96 -4.82 -7.64
C GLU A 673 -22.64 -3.47 -8.27
N GLU A 674 -23.33 -2.39 -7.89
CA GLU A 674 -22.98 -1.02 -8.33
C GLU A 674 -21.52 -0.65 -8.08
N LEU A 675 -20.98 -0.95 -6.89
CA LEU A 675 -19.63 -0.58 -6.49
C LEU A 675 -18.55 -1.28 -7.33
N PHE A 676 -18.79 -2.53 -7.71
CA PHE A 676 -17.84 -3.36 -8.45
C PHE A 676 -18.04 -3.27 -9.98
N GLU A 677 -19.25 -3.02 -10.50
CA GLU A 677 -19.52 -2.82 -11.94
C GLU A 677 -18.93 -1.51 -12.46
N VAL A 678 -19.07 -0.41 -11.74
CA VAL A 678 -18.46 0.89 -12.11
C VAL A 678 -16.93 0.79 -12.24
N ASN A 679 -16.29 -0.10 -11.48
CA ASN A 679 -14.84 -0.31 -11.59
C ASN A 679 -14.46 -1.31 -12.70
N ALA A 680 -15.38 -2.16 -13.17
CA ALA A 680 -15.14 -3.10 -14.25
C ALA A 680 -15.19 -2.41 -15.65
N GLU A 681 -16.02 -1.38 -15.83
CA GLU A 681 -16.07 -0.60 -17.10
C GLU A 681 -14.80 0.23 -17.34
N GLY A 682 -14.02 0.56 -16.32
CA GLY A 682 -12.68 1.16 -16.45
C GLY A 682 -11.58 0.17 -16.89
N LEU A 683 -11.94 -1.07 -17.21
CA LEU A 683 -11.04 -2.20 -17.55
C LEU A 683 -11.00 -2.54 -19.05
N ASN A 684 -11.80 -1.86 -19.90
CA ASN A 684 -11.79 -2.05 -21.38
C ASN A 684 -10.93 -1.02 -22.09
#